data_53e1831b343ea7c3bce909be144580f7
#
_entry.id   53e1831b343ea7c3bce909be144580f7
#
_cell.length_a   1.000
_cell.length_b   1.000
_cell.length_c   1.000
_cell.angle_alpha   90.00
_cell.angle_beta   90.00
_cell.angle_gamma   90.00
#
_symmetry.space_group_name_H-M   'P 1'
#
loop_
_entity.id
_entity.type
_entity.pdbx_description
1 polymer ?
#
loop_
_entity_poly.entity_id
_entity_poly.type
_entity_poly.pdbx_seq_one_letter_code
_entity_poly.pdbx_strand_id
1 'polypeptide(L)'
;MLQKMQQRMQQQGIRRLLVISGESQWCREQAQQLAAHLPGDWPWVGNEAPAGIDALGSHAVRTLLGQERLHAVFDALVGLDVEALAQLCGTLQAGSWLLLLVPPWQSWPQQPDSDSLRWSDCPQPIATPHFIHHLQQQLLADSEVSIWRQGEPLCLAPLPSRPDWQAPQGDPSDEQQAILAQLLAAESGIWVLTAARGRGKSTVAGMLMASSPLACWITGPSRAATDVASEWAAGRAQFWAPDALLQHCAEHGAEGVGWLLVDEAAAIPGPLLQQLMDYFPRVLLTTTVQGYEGTGRGFLLKFCATLPQWQPLSLQQPMRWAAGDALERIIDHALLFNEEPVWAVAGQSPTIGAIEQAELCADPQRLRRFYALLCSAHYRTSPLDLRRLMDAPGMHFSAASLEDEVVGALWLVDEGGLSVELAHEVWAGRRRPRGNLVAQSLAAHSGQWWAPTLHSRRITRIAVLPELRQQGIASRLVEQQKRVSQGLDFLSVSFGYTEPLWRFWQSCGFTLVRIGNKPDASSGCYSAMALLAISEQGEALCHAAHKHLARDWRWLRQRSDLLLEFDDDADPLLNEEDWRELAGFAFAHRPLEASLGALQRLLLTSSLPCSVLRAHLQQQQTMAQCVTQYGLSGQKALLRLWRQEAGQALQQINAQHCRYWQEWAQSLQ
;
A
#
# COMPACT_ATOMS: atom_id res chain seq x y z
N MET A 1 41.27 11.60 9.90
CA MET A 1 40.50 10.67 10.75
C MET A 1 39.39 9.98 9.94
N LEU A 2 38.49 10.72 9.31
CA LEU A 2 37.36 10.20 8.52
C LEU A 2 37.77 9.27 7.38
N GLN A 3 38.78 9.63 6.57
CA GLN A 3 39.26 8.77 5.47
C GLN A 3 39.79 7.42 5.96
N LYS A 4 40.55 7.39 7.07
CA LYS A 4 41.02 6.13 7.66
C LYS A 4 39.86 5.28 8.17
N MET A 5 38.84 5.91 8.75
CA MET A 5 37.65 5.23 9.22
C MET A 5 36.85 4.66 8.02
N GLN A 6 36.67 5.43 6.96
CA GLN A 6 36.02 4.97 5.72
C GLN A 6 36.73 3.75 5.11
N GLN A 7 38.06 3.80 5.00
CA GLN A 7 38.85 2.66 4.51
C GLN A 7 38.63 1.40 5.36
N ARG A 8 38.59 1.57 6.69
CA ARG A 8 38.31 0.46 7.60
C ARG A 8 36.87 -0.05 7.47
N MET A 9 35.89 0.84 7.32
CA MET A 9 34.50 0.48 7.04
C MET A 9 34.38 -0.32 5.72
N GLN A 10 35.09 0.11 4.69
CA GLN A 10 35.12 -0.59 3.41
C GLN A 10 35.73 -2.00 3.53
N GLN A 11 36.84 -2.14 4.27
CA GLN A 11 37.48 -3.44 4.56
C GLN A 11 36.55 -4.35 5.37
N GLN A 12 35.76 -3.82 6.28
CA GLN A 12 34.82 -4.56 7.11
C GLN A 12 33.45 -4.76 6.43
N GLY A 13 33.22 -4.16 5.25
CA GLY A 13 31.97 -4.28 4.52
C GLY A 13 30.80 -3.55 5.16
N ILE A 14 31.01 -2.50 5.96
CA ILE A 14 29.94 -1.84 6.70
C ILE A 14 29.70 -0.41 6.25
N ARG A 15 28.49 0.08 6.54
CA ARG A 15 28.01 1.45 6.32
C ARG A 15 27.61 2.06 7.66
N ARG A 16 27.72 3.36 7.79
CA ARG A 16 27.41 4.02 9.06
C ARG A 16 26.56 5.25 8.89
N LEU A 17 25.84 5.56 9.94
CA LEU A 17 24.99 6.74 10.07
C LEU A 17 25.70 7.80 10.94
N LEU A 18 25.76 9.03 10.42
CA LEU A 18 26.09 10.22 11.19
C LEU A 18 24.88 11.16 11.18
N VAL A 19 24.28 11.36 12.34
CA VAL A 19 23.21 12.32 12.54
C VAL A 19 23.83 13.69 12.85
N ILE A 20 23.43 14.72 12.09
CA ILE A 20 23.85 16.11 12.29
C ILE A 20 22.62 16.90 12.72
N SER A 21 22.61 17.36 13.96
CA SER A 21 21.45 17.97 14.61
C SER A 21 21.71 19.41 15.01
N GLY A 22 20.91 20.34 14.49
CA GLY A 22 21.07 21.77 14.77
C GLY A 22 20.21 22.64 13.86
N GLU A 23 20.58 23.92 13.79
CA GLU A 23 19.98 24.88 12.87
C GLU A 23 20.22 24.47 11.40
N SER A 24 19.25 24.71 10.54
CA SER A 24 19.24 24.20 9.16
C SER A 24 20.48 24.60 8.36
N GLN A 25 20.87 25.86 8.44
CA GLN A 25 22.05 26.33 7.72
C GLN A 25 23.33 25.67 8.24
N TRP A 26 23.50 25.62 9.58
CA TRP A 26 24.66 24.97 10.19
C TRP A 26 24.75 23.48 9.78
N CYS A 27 23.68 22.73 9.85
CA CYS A 27 23.67 21.31 9.46
C CYS A 27 24.12 21.12 8.02
N ARG A 28 23.59 21.91 7.09
CA ARG A 28 23.95 21.83 5.67
C ARG A 28 25.41 22.22 5.42
N GLU A 29 25.91 23.26 6.08
CA GLU A 29 27.32 23.65 5.99
C GLU A 29 28.26 22.54 6.50
N GLN A 30 27.93 21.89 7.63
CA GLN A 30 28.73 20.79 8.15
C GLN A 30 28.71 19.59 7.22
N ALA A 31 27.53 19.21 6.67
CA ALA A 31 27.42 18.13 5.71
C ALA A 31 28.23 18.39 4.44
N GLN A 32 28.18 19.61 3.91
CA GLN A 32 28.96 20.03 2.74
C GLN A 32 30.47 19.93 3.00
N GLN A 33 30.93 20.39 4.17
CA GLN A 33 32.33 20.31 4.57
C GLN A 33 32.79 18.84 4.68
N LEU A 34 31.98 17.96 5.28
CA LEU A 34 32.31 16.55 5.38
C LEU A 34 32.37 15.89 4.00
N ALA A 35 31.40 16.17 3.12
CA ALA A 35 31.37 15.67 1.76
C ALA A 35 32.60 16.11 0.94
N ALA A 36 33.06 17.35 1.12
CA ALA A 36 34.26 17.86 0.46
C ALA A 36 35.57 17.14 0.90
N HIS A 37 35.60 16.51 2.07
CA HIS A 37 36.76 15.80 2.60
C HIS A 37 36.80 14.30 2.27
N LEU A 38 35.69 13.75 1.77
CA LEU A 38 35.56 12.32 1.46
C LEU A 38 35.15 12.15 0.00
N PRO A 39 35.94 11.45 -0.82
CA PRO A 39 35.56 11.17 -2.20
C PRO A 39 34.36 10.25 -2.25
N GLY A 40 33.37 10.58 -3.07
CA GLY A 40 32.16 9.80 -3.25
C GLY A 40 31.10 10.53 -4.08
N ASP A 41 29.96 9.88 -4.29
CA ASP A 41 28.86 10.41 -5.14
C ASP A 41 28.05 11.52 -4.47
N TRP A 42 27.83 11.38 -3.18
CA TRP A 42 27.12 12.32 -2.31
C TRP A 42 25.77 12.83 -2.84
N PRO A 43 24.85 11.96 -3.34
CA PRO A 43 23.51 12.41 -3.65
C PRO A 43 22.89 13.12 -2.42
N TRP A 44 22.32 14.29 -2.66
CA TRP A 44 21.66 15.08 -1.64
C TRP A 44 20.16 14.94 -1.76
N VAL A 45 19.55 14.23 -0.82
CA VAL A 45 18.10 14.01 -0.78
C VAL A 45 17.45 15.00 0.16
N GLY A 46 16.52 15.81 -0.36
CA GLY A 46 15.80 16.83 0.40
C GLY A 46 15.21 17.89 -0.51
N ASN A 47 14.52 18.86 0.08
CA ASN A 47 13.90 19.95 -0.67
C ASN A 47 14.89 21.11 -0.96
N GLU A 48 15.95 21.20 -0.20
CA GLU A 48 16.96 22.25 -0.30
C GLU A 48 18.36 21.64 -0.22
N ALA A 49 19.30 22.22 -0.94
CA ALA A 49 20.72 21.86 -0.90
C ALA A 49 21.59 23.13 -0.89
N PRO A 50 22.85 23.04 -0.42
CA PRO A 50 23.80 24.12 -0.56
C PRO A 50 24.03 24.55 -2.02
N ALA A 51 24.46 25.79 -2.22
CA ALA A 51 24.73 26.31 -3.56
C ALA A 51 25.71 25.42 -4.34
N GLY A 52 25.35 25.07 -5.57
CA GLY A 52 26.16 24.21 -6.45
C GLY A 52 25.93 22.70 -6.28
N ILE A 53 24.99 22.29 -5.42
CA ILE A 53 24.57 20.89 -5.26
C ILE A 53 23.11 20.76 -5.71
N ASP A 54 22.82 19.79 -6.57
CA ASP A 54 21.45 19.50 -6.99
C ASP A 54 20.74 18.66 -5.92
N ALA A 55 19.63 19.19 -5.39
CA ALA A 55 18.77 18.47 -4.48
C ALA A 55 17.87 17.48 -5.22
N LEU A 56 17.86 16.24 -4.76
CA LEU A 56 16.93 15.22 -5.20
C LEU A 56 15.73 15.19 -4.24
N GLY A 57 14.52 15.48 -4.72
CA GLY A 57 13.32 15.35 -3.89
C GLY A 57 13.12 13.92 -3.40
N SER A 58 12.56 13.72 -2.20
CA SER A 58 12.38 12.40 -1.59
C SER A 58 11.60 11.42 -2.50
N HIS A 59 10.58 11.91 -3.21
CA HIS A 59 9.80 11.09 -4.15
C HIS A 59 10.61 10.57 -5.35
N ALA A 60 11.74 11.20 -5.68
CA ALA A 60 12.61 10.80 -6.78
C ALA A 60 13.70 9.81 -6.36
N VAL A 61 13.87 9.51 -5.06
CA VAL A 61 14.87 8.54 -4.56
C VAL A 61 14.70 7.17 -5.20
N ARG A 62 13.48 6.79 -5.54
CA ARG A 62 13.20 5.53 -6.28
C ARG A 62 13.95 5.41 -7.61
N THR A 63 14.39 6.52 -8.23
CA THR A 63 15.19 6.49 -9.47
C THR A 63 16.63 6.05 -9.23
N LEU A 64 17.09 6.07 -7.98
CA LEU A 64 18.40 5.57 -7.57
C LEU A 64 18.40 4.06 -7.32
N LEU A 65 17.22 3.45 -7.26
CA LEU A 65 17.09 2.01 -7.00
C LEU A 65 17.74 1.20 -8.13
N GLY A 66 18.53 0.18 -7.76
CA GLY A 66 19.35 -0.60 -8.70
C GLY A 66 20.76 -0.04 -8.89
N GLN A 67 21.00 1.22 -8.53
CA GLN A 67 22.34 1.84 -8.58
C GLN A 67 23.06 1.67 -7.25
N GLU A 68 24.38 1.75 -7.28
CA GLU A 68 25.24 1.77 -6.09
C GLU A 68 25.87 3.14 -5.94
N ARG A 69 25.85 3.66 -4.70
CA ARG A 69 26.36 4.99 -4.35
C ARG A 69 27.33 4.89 -3.19
N LEU A 70 28.38 5.71 -3.25
CA LEU A 70 29.30 5.89 -2.14
C LEU A 70 28.95 7.20 -1.44
N HIS A 71 28.47 7.07 -0.21
CA HIS A 71 27.94 8.15 0.63
C HIS A 71 26.60 8.73 0.16
N ALA A 72 25.92 9.45 1.05
CA ALA A 72 24.73 10.26 0.75
C ALA A 72 24.45 11.25 1.88
N VAL A 73 23.70 12.31 1.56
CA VAL A 73 23.08 13.22 2.53
C VAL A 73 21.56 13.08 2.44
N PHE A 74 20.91 12.93 3.58
CA PHE A 74 19.45 12.99 3.71
C PHE A 74 19.06 14.18 4.57
N ASP A 75 18.47 15.21 3.97
CA ASP A 75 18.03 16.43 4.65
C ASP A 75 16.60 16.26 5.16
N ALA A 76 16.48 15.94 6.46
CA ALA A 76 15.22 15.80 7.18
C ALA A 76 14.88 17.01 8.06
N LEU A 77 15.50 18.18 7.81
CA LEU A 77 15.32 19.37 8.64
C LEU A 77 13.89 19.93 8.64
N VAL A 78 13.14 19.71 7.56
CA VAL A 78 11.76 20.18 7.43
C VAL A 78 10.75 19.03 7.54
N GLY A 79 11.16 17.83 7.18
CA GLY A 79 10.32 16.63 7.23
C GLY A 79 11.11 15.36 6.95
N LEU A 80 10.72 14.28 7.59
CA LEU A 80 11.39 12.99 7.49
C LEU A 80 10.56 12.00 6.67
N ASP A 81 10.89 11.84 5.39
CA ASP A 81 10.35 10.77 4.54
C ASP A 81 11.08 9.46 4.82
N VAL A 82 10.47 8.63 5.68
CA VAL A 82 11.07 7.36 6.11
C VAL A 82 11.14 6.31 5.00
N GLU A 83 10.24 6.37 4.01
CA GLU A 83 10.31 5.48 2.84
C GLU A 83 11.51 5.84 1.96
N ALA A 84 11.68 7.13 1.66
CA ALA A 84 12.82 7.62 0.90
C ALA A 84 14.14 7.36 1.62
N LEU A 85 14.18 7.52 2.96
CA LEU A 85 15.35 7.20 3.77
C LEU A 85 15.72 5.71 3.65
N ALA A 86 14.77 4.81 3.82
CA ALA A 86 15.00 3.38 3.70
C ALA A 86 15.42 2.97 2.27
N GLN A 87 14.83 3.60 1.25
CA GLN A 87 15.22 3.40 -0.15
C GLN A 87 16.66 3.84 -0.40
N LEU A 88 17.03 5.02 0.06
CA LEU A 88 18.39 5.55 -0.08
C LEU A 88 19.43 4.64 0.60
N CYS A 89 19.13 4.18 1.83
CA CYS A 89 20.00 3.24 2.53
C CYS A 89 20.26 1.97 1.72
N GLY A 90 19.28 1.48 0.97
CA GLY A 90 19.42 0.30 0.10
C GLY A 90 20.33 0.51 -1.12
N THR A 91 20.66 1.76 -1.46
CA THR A 91 21.56 2.10 -2.60
C THR A 91 23.02 2.27 -2.19
N LEU A 92 23.30 2.38 -0.89
CA LEU A 92 24.65 2.65 -0.40
C LEU A 92 25.47 1.37 -0.33
N GLN A 93 26.72 1.44 -0.83
CA GLN A 93 27.70 0.34 -0.79
C GLN A 93 28.55 0.37 0.50
N ALA A 94 29.27 -0.70 0.75
CA ALA A 94 30.22 -0.82 1.86
C ALA A 94 31.21 0.37 1.89
N GLY A 95 31.51 0.87 3.09
CA GLY A 95 32.35 2.06 3.29
C GLY A 95 31.59 3.38 3.25
N SER A 96 30.26 3.37 3.02
CA SER A 96 29.45 4.59 2.93
C SER A 96 29.14 5.19 4.29
N TRP A 97 29.17 6.52 4.33
CA TRP A 97 28.51 7.33 5.32
C TRP A 97 27.15 7.81 4.80
N LEU A 98 26.11 7.68 5.62
CA LEU A 98 24.87 8.41 5.46
C LEU A 98 24.86 9.57 6.46
N LEU A 99 24.76 10.80 5.96
CA LEU A 99 24.57 11.98 6.79
C LEU A 99 23.08 12.28 6.89
N LEU A 100 22.51 12.18 8.08
CA LEU A 100 21.11 12.50 8.34
C LEU A 100 21.02 13.86 9.04
N LEU A 101 20.51 14.88 8.34
CA LEU A 101 20.35 16.22 8.88
C LEU A 101 18.99 16.34 9.56
N VAL A 102 18.99 16.74 10.83
CA VAL A 102 17.77 16.83 11.63
C VAL A 102 17.71 18.16 12.42
N PRO A 103 16.51 18.62 12.80
CA PRO A 103 16.36 19.79 13.67
C PRO A 103 17.13 19.64 14.99
N PRO A 104 17.25 20.73 15.80
CA PRO A 104 17.90 20.65 17.11
C PRO A 104 17.28 19.53 17.95
N TRP A 105 18.13 18.62 18.44
CA TRP A 105 17.78 17.33 19.02
C TRP A 105 16.64 17.35 20.05
N GLN A 106 16.68 18.34 20.95
CA GLN A 106 15.68 18.42 22.03
C GLN A 106 14.30 18.89 21.55
N SER A 107 14.27 19.79 20.55
CA SER A 107 13.03 20.35 20.02
C SER A 107 12.49 19.57 18.81
N TRP A 108 13.26 18.66 18.23
CA TRP A 108 12.87 17.90 17.04
C TRP A 108 11.52 17.19 17.19
N PRO A 109 11.19 16.51 18.31
CA PRO A 109 9.88 15.85 18.46
C PRO A 109 8.67 16.79 18.37
N GLN A 110 8.84 18.07 18.70
CA GLN A 110 7.79 19.09 18.69
C GLN A 110 7.76 19.91 17.39
N GLN A 111 8.74 19.74 16.51
CA GLN A 111 8.76 20.45 15.23
C GLN A 111 7.72 19.87 14.27
N PRO A 112 6.98 20.73 13.54
CA PRO A 112 6.10 20.26 12.48
C PRO A 112 6.90 19.51 11.41
N ASP A 113 6.44 18.32 11.05
CA ASP A 113 7.03 17.48 10.02
C ASP A 113 6.24 17.63 8.71
N SER A 114 6.85 18.20 7.67
CA SER A 114 6.20 18.44 6.39
C SER A 114 5.79 17.13 5.69
N ASP A 115 6.48 16.01 5.96
CA ASP A 115 6.11 14.71 5.41
C ASP A 115 4.77 14.20 5.96
N SER A 116 4.35 14.71 7.14
CA SER A 116 3.06 14.34 7.73
C SER A 116 1.85 14.64 6.83
N LEU A 117 1.98 15.62 5.92
CA LEU A 117 0.94 15.93 4.93
C LEU A 117 0.61 14.74 4.01
N ARG A 118 1.52 13.79 3.82
CA ARG A 118 1.29 12.60 2.98
C ARG A 118 0.42 11.55 3.66
N TRP A 119 0.42 11.47 4.99
CA TRP A 119 -0.12 10.33 5.74
C TRP A 119 -1.02 10.68 6.93
N SER A 120 -1.01 11.92 7.44
CA SER A 120 -1.78 12.30 8.63
C SER A 120 -3.24 12.64 8.38
N ASP A 121 -3.61 12.86 7.11
CA ASP A 121 -4.90 13.41 6.68
C ASP A 121 -5.17 14.86 7.18
N CYS A 122 -4.17 15.49 7.82
CA CYS A 122 -4.25 16.88 8.28
C CYS A 122 -3.96 17.86 7.14
N PRO A 123 -4.59 19.06 7.13
CA PRO A 123 -4.36 20.08 6.11
C PRO A 123 -3.05 20.85 6.32
N GLN A 124 -2.45 20.76 7.50
CA GLN A 124 -1.19 21.41 7.90
C GLN A 124 -0.22 20.35 8.43
N PRO A 125 1.10 20.59 8.33
CA PRO A 125 2.08 19.72 8.96
C PRO A 125 1.84 19.61 10.47
N ILE A 126 1.97 18.39 11.00
CA ILE A 126 1.86 18.12 12.44
C ILE A 126 3.22 17.75 13.03
N ALA A 127 3.41 17.97 14.31
CA ALA A 127 4.51 17.39 15.07
C ALA A 127 4.31 15.86 15.19
N THR A 128 5.41 15.12 15.23
CA THR A 128 5.40 13.66 15.27
C THR A 128 6.23 13.12 16.45
N PRO A 129 5.85 13.48 17.70
CA PRO A 129 6.68 13.26 18.87
C PRO A 129 6.92 11.79 19.18
N HIS A 130 5.93 10.93 18.99
CA HIS A 130 6.06 9.51 19.32
C HIS A 130 7.07 8.80 18.42
N PHE A 131 6.96 9.01 17.11
CA PHE A 131 7.90 8.41 16.17
C PHE A 131 9.31 8.99 16.32
N ILE A 132 9.44 10.31 16.49
CA ILE A 132 10.76 10.92 16.66
C ILE A 132 11.42 10.48 17.96
N HIS A 133 10.69 10.39 19.07
CA HIS A 133 11.23 9.80 20.31
C HIS A 133 11.66 8.35 20.13
N HIS A 134 10.85 7.53 19.47
CA HIS A 134 11.23 6.17 19.14
C HIS A 134 12.51 6.13 18.32
N LEU A 135 12.60 6.92 17.24
CA LEU A 135 13.80 7.00 16.40
C LEU A 135 15.02 7.45 17.22
N GLN A 136 14.88 8.50 18.03
CA GLN A 136 15.96 9.00 18.91
C GLN A 136 16.46 7.90 19.87
N GLN A 137 15.55 7.11 20.46
CA GLN A 137 15.91 5.98 21.32
C GLN A 137 16.72 4.92 20.56
N GLN A 138 16.29 4.55 19.33
CA GLN A 138 17.03 3.60 18.51
C GLN A 138 18.42 4.13 18.13
N LEU A 139 18.53 5.41 17.75
CA LEU A 139 19.79 6.06 17.41
C LEU A 139 20.76 6.12 18.59
N LEU A 140 20.26 6.38 19.82
CA LEU A 140 21.07 6.44 21.04
C LEU A 140 21.47 5.04 21.55
N ALA A 141 20.66 4.02 21.31
CA ALA A 141 20.93 2.66 21.74
C ALA A 141 21.99 1.96 20.86
N ASP A 142 22.19 2.40 19.61
CA ASP A 142 23.16 1.78 18.71
C ASP A 142 24.55 2.41 18.88
N SER A 143 25.50 1.63 19.36
CA SER A 143 26.87 2.07 19.65
C SER A 143 27.70 2.46 18.43
N GLU A 144 27.22 2.17 17.22
CA GLU A 144 27.90 2.51 15.96
C GLU A 144 27.33 3.75 15.26
N VAL A 145 26.21 4.28 15.75
CA VAL A 145 25.66 5.56 15.27
C VAL A 145 26.42 6.71 15.90
N SER A 146 26.78 7.69 15.08
CA SER A 146 27.40 8.94 15.56
C SER A 146 26.36 10.06 15.53
N ILE A 147 26.27 10.83 16.61
CA ILE A 147 25.36 11.99 16.72
C ILE A 147 26.20 13.24 16.99
N TRP A 148 26.13 14.20 16.06
CA TRP A 148 26.80 15.47 16.17
C TRP A 148 25.78 16.58 16.35
N ARG A 149 25.80 17.19 17.55
CA ARG A 149 24.91 18.30 17.89
C ARG A 149 25.62 19.62 17.73
N GLN A 150 24.89 20.63 17.28
CA GLN A 150 25.42 21.99 17.19
C GLN A 150 25.93 22.47 18.54
N GLY A 151 27.13 23.04 18.53
CA GLY A 151 27.83 23.50 19.76
C GLY A 151 28.67 22.43 20.44
N GLU A 152 28.60 21.16 20.01
CA GLU A 152 29.45 20.08 20.51
C GLU A 152 30.54 19.73 19.48
N PRO A 153 31.70 19.20 19.92
CA PRO A 153 32.72 18.72 18.99
C PRO A 153 32.24 17.43 18.29
N LEU A 154 32.63 17.25 17.04
CA LEU A 154 32.36 16.00 16.32
C LEU A 154 33.10 14.83 17.00
N CYS A 155 32.32 13.91 17.56
CA CYS A 155 32.83 12.68 18.13
C CYS A 155 32.23 11.49 17.35
N LEU A 156 33.10 10.76 16.64
CA LEU A 156 32.65 9.56 15.89
C LEU A 156 32.70 8.34 16.82
N ALA A 157 31.63 7.57 16.80
CA ALA A 157 31.58 6.31 17.51
C ALA A 157 32.70 5.36 17.04
N PRO A 158 33.31 4.56 17.93
CA PRO A 158 34.40 3.68 17.58
C PRO A 158 33.92 2.57 16.60
N LEU A 159 34.84 2.04 15.80
CA LEU A 159 34.56 0.88 14.98
C LEU A 159 34.81 -0.40 15.81
N PRO A 160 33.82 -1.30 15.93
CA PRO A 160 34.03 -2.59 16.56
C PRO A 160 34.99 -3.43 15.71
N SER A 161 35.69 -4.38 16.36
CA SER A 161 36.51 -5.35 15.66
C SER A 161 35.62 -6.32 14.90
N ARG A 162 35.85 -6.42 13.58
CA ARG A 162 35.15 -7.33 12.66
C ARG A 162 36.16 -7.95 11.71
N PRO A 163 35.89 -9.16 11.19
CA PRO A 163 36.68 -9.77 10.12
C PRO A 163 36.60 -8.88 8.87
N ASP A 164 37.62 -8.98 8.05
CA ASP A 164 37.61 -8.35 6.73
C ASP A 164 36.57 -9.02 5.84
N TRP A 165 35.84 -8.19 5.09
CA TRP A 165 34.79 -8.61 4.18
C TRP A 165 35.24 -8.52 2.75
N GLN A 166 34.88 -9.52 1.97
CA GLN A 166 35.14 -9.53 0.54
C GLN A 166 33.82 -9.34 -0.21
N ALA A 167 33.75 -8.29 -1.04
CA ALA A 167 32.60 -8.09 -1.92
C ALA A 167 32.51 -9.27 -2.91
N PRO A 168 31.27 -9.73 -3.22
CA PRO A 168 31.06 -10.73 -4.27
C PRO A 168 31.66 -10.26 -5.60
N GLN A 169 32.42 -11.14 -6.25
CA GLN A 169 33.16 -10.83 -7.51
C GLN A 169 32.48 -11.43 -8.76
N GLY A 170 31.18 -11.69 -8.69
CA GLY A 170 30.42 -12.28 -9.80
C GLY A 170 30.13 -13.77 -9.63
N ASP A 171 30.83 -14.46 -8.75
CA ASP A 171 30.52 -15.85 -8.40
C ASP A 171 29.32 -15.92 -7.43
N PRO A 172 28.52 -16.99 -7.52
CA PRO A 172 27.43 -17.19 -6.59
C PRO A 172 27.97 -17.42 -5.16
N SER A 173 27.31 -16.82 -4.16
CA SER A 173 27.56 -17.16 -2.75
C SER A 173 27.20 -18.62 -2.47
N ASP A 174 27.66 -19.16 -1.32
CA ASP A 174 27.32 -20.52 -0.91
C ASP A 174 25.80 -20.75 -0.85
N GLU A 175 25.03 -19.78 -0.32
CA GLU A 175 23.57 -19.85 -0.30
C GLU A 175 22.99 -19.85 -1.72
N GLN A 176 23.48 -18.99 -2.60
CA GLN A 176 23.05 -18.94 -4.00
C GLN A 176 23.40 -20.22 -4.75
N GLN A 177 24.59 -20.76 -4.52
CA GLN A 177 25.03 -22.00 -5.15
C GLN A 177 24.19 -23.20 -4.73
N ALA A 178 23.83 -23.29 -3.44
CA ALA A 178 22.95 -24.33 -2.93
C ALA A 178 21.56 -24.26 -3.57
N ILE A 179 20.99 -23.05 -3.67
CA ILE A 179 19.69 -22.81 -4.31
C ILE A 179 19.76 -23.16 -5.80
N LEU A 180 20.79 -22.72 -6.52
CA LEU A 180 20.96 -23.03 -7.95
C LEU A 180 21.07 -24.53 -8.20
N ALA A 181 21.82 -25.25 -7.36
CA ALA A 181 21.94 -26.70 -7.47
C ALA A 181 20.59 -27.38 -7.28
N GLN A 182 19.79 -26.95 -6.31
CA GLN A 182 18.45 -27.48 -6.08
C GLN A 182 17.52 -27.20 -7.27
N LEU A 183 17.51 -25.98 -7.80
CA LEU A 183 16.65 -25.61 -8.93
C LEU A 183 17.05 -26.33 -10.23
N LEU A 184 18.35 -26.45 -10.51
CA LEU A 184 18.83 -27.14 -11.72
C LEU A 184 18.56 -28.64 -11.71
N ALA A 185 18.50 -29.27 -10.53
CA ALA A 185 18.17 -30.68 -10.37
C ALA A 185 16.65 -30.95 -10.41
N ALA A 186 15.81 -29.92 -10.41
CA ALA A 186 14.37 -30.03 -10.31
C ALA A 186 13.72 -30.52 -11.61
N GLU A 187 12.81 -31.48 -11.51
CA GLU A 187 12.02 -31.96 -12.66
C GLU A 187 10.74 -31.14 -12.88
N SER A 188 10.04 -30.80 -11.81
CA SER A 188 8.83 -29.96 -11.82
C SER A 188 8.58 -29.35 -10.43
N GLY A 189 7.84 -28.25 -10.38
CA GLY A 189 7.42 -27.64 -9.10
C GLY A 189 7.39 -26.12 -9.12
N ILE A 190 6.97 -25.57 -7.98
CA ILE A 190 6.91 -24.13 -7.72
C ILE A 190 7.87 -23.82 -6.56
N TRP A 191 8.77 -22.88 -6.77
CA TRP A 191 9.68 -22.37 -5.75
C TRP A 191 9.42 -20.90 -5.50
N VAL A 192 9.44 -20.50 -4.24
CA VAL A 192 9.27 -19.11 -3.82
C VAL A 192 10.53 -18.67 -3.10
N LEU A 193 11.34 -17.88 -3.79
CA LEU A 193 12.57 -17.32 -3.26
C LEU A 193 12.29 -15.97 -2.60
N THR A 194 12.41 -15.95 -1.28
CA THR A 194 12.20 -14.77 -0.46
C THR A 194 13.51 -14.25 0.11
N ALA A 195 13.67 -12.96 0.16
CA ALA A 195 14.78 -12.33 0.86
C ALA A 195 14.49 -10.84 1.10
N ALA A 196 15.25 -10.24 2.01
CA ALA A 196 15.35 -8.79 2.11
C ALA A 196 15.97 -8.21 0.83
N ARG A 197 15.90 -6.89 0.69
CA ARG A 197 16.53 -6.21 -0.44
C ARG A 197 18.06 -6.35 -0.42
N GLY A 198 18.68 -6.41 -1.60
CA GLY A 198 20.13 -6.50 -1.70
C GLY A 198 20.74 -7.87 -1.38
N ARG A 199 19.92 -8.94 -1.35
CA ARG A 199 20.36 -10.32 -1.10
C ARG A 199 20.61 -11.14 -2.37
N GLY A 200 20.42 -10.56 -3.57
CA GLY A 200 20.72 -11.22 -4.83
C GLY A 200 19.66 -12.18 -5.36
N LYS A 201 18.36 -11.97 -5.05
CA LYS A 201 17.25 -12.77 -5.61
C LYS A 201 17.20 -12.77 -7.13
N SER A 202 17.20 -11.58 -7.73
CA SER A 202 17.18 -11.41 -9.19
C SER A 202 18.46 -11.96 -9.85
N THR A 203 19.60 -11.89 -9.12
CA THR A 203 20.86 -12.50 -9.56
C THR A 203 20.72 -14.02 -9.66
N VAL A 204 20.14 -14.69 -8.65
CA VAL A 204 19.87 -16.15 -8.69
C VAL A 204 18.97 -16.51 -9.88
N ALA A 205 17.91 -15.72 -10.12
CA ALA A 205 17.04 -15.93 -11.28
C ALA A 205 17.81 -15.83 -12.60
N GLY A 206 18.70 -14.84 -12.75
CA GLY A 206 19.58 -14.69 -13.90
C GLY A 206 20.59 -15.85 -14.04
N MET A 207 21.24 -16.24 -12.97
CA MET A 207 22.17 -17.37 -12.95
C MET A 207 21.49 -18.70 -13.31
N LEU A 208 20.24 -18.89 -12.86
CA LEU A 208 19.44 -20.05 -13.27
C LEU A 208 19.20 -20.06 -14.78
N MET A 209 18.82 -18.92 -15.36
CA MET A 209 18.62 -18.81 -16.82
C MET A 209 19.92 -19.07 -17.59
N ALA A 210 21.06 -18.56 -17.10
CA ALA A 210 22.38 -18.77 -17.73
C ALA A 210 22.82 -20.24 -17.70
N SER A 211 22.54 -20.94 -16.60
CA SER A 211 23.01 -22.30 -16.34
C SER A 211 22.02 -23.40 -16.80
N SER A 212 20.73 -23.07 -16.95
CA SER A 212 19.72 -24.06 -17.34
C SER A 212 19.91 -24.53 -18.79
N PRO A 213 19.87 -25.85 -19.08
CA PRO A 213 19.85 -26.35 -20.44
C PRO A 213 18.51 -26.07 -21.16
N LEU A 214 17.46 -25.72 -20.42
CA LEU A 214 16.11 -25.52 -20.90
C LEU A 214 15.87 -24.04 -21.25
N ALA A 215 14.93 -23.79 -22.16
CA ALA A 215 14.47 -22.44 -22.42
C ALA A 215 13.77 -21.83 -21.18
N CYS A 216 14.03 -20.55 -20.94
CA CYS A 216 13.53 -19.81 -19.78
C CYS A 216 12.82 -18.55 -20.24
N TRP A 217 11.61 -18.33 -19.74
CA TRP A 217 10.92 -17.06 -19.90
C TRP A 217 10.89 -16.32 -18.56
N ILE A 218 11.02 -14.98 -18.62
CA ILE A 218 10.97 -14.12 -17.45
C ILE A 218 9.86 -13.10 -17.59
N THR A 219 9.14 -12.90 -16.50
CA THR A 219 8.12 -11.84 -16.35
C THR A 219 8.30 -11.10 -15.04
N GLY A 220 7.69 -9.94 -14.93
CA GLY A 220 7.73 -9.07 -13.76
C GLY A 220 6.76 -7.91 -13.93
N PRO A 221 6.55 -7.08 -12.89
CA PRO A 221 5.60 -5.95 -12.95
C PRO A 221 5.99 -4.90 -14.02
N SER A 222 7.25 -4.85 -14.39
CA SER A 222 7.79 -4.06 -15.50
C SER A 222 9.08 -4.68 -16.01
N ARG A 223 9.49 -4.29 -17.22
CA ARG A 223 10.78 -4.73 -17.77
C ARG A 223 11.96 -4.30 -16.88
N ALA A 224 11.92 -3.07 -16.39
CA ALA A 224 12.97 -2.55 -15.51
C ALA A 224 13.13 -3.36 -14.19
N ALA A 225 12.05 -3.96 -13.70
CA ALA A 225 12.14 -4.84 -12.52
C ALA A 225 12.95 -6.12 -12.78
N THR A 226 13.05 -6.56 -14.04
CA THR A 226 13.77 -7.78 -14.44
C THR A 226 15.17 -7.50 -15.01
N ASP A 227 15.64 -6.25 -15.05
CA ASP A 227 16.92 -5.89 -15.68
C ASP A 227 18.09 -6.62 -15.04
N VAL A 228 18.18 -6.68 -13.70
CA VAL A 228 19.24 -7.41 -13.00
C VAL A 228 19.25 -8.89 -13.36
N ALA A 229 18.09 -9.54 -13.35
CA ALA A 229 18.00 -10.95 -13.75
C ALA A 229 18.39 -11.15 -15.22
N SER A 230 18.04 -10.22 -16.10
CA SER A 230 18.36 -10.25 -17.53
C SER A 230 19.86 -10.07 -17.79
N GLU A 231 20.54 -9.22 -17.05
CA GLU A 231 22.00 -9.03 -17.11
C GLU A 231 22.74 -10.33 -16.77
N TRP A 232 22.33 -11.01 -15.71
CA TRP A 232 22.94 -12.27 -15.26
C TRP A 232 22.54 -13.49 -16.11
N ALA A 233 21.58 -13.36 -16.99
CA ALA A 233 21.09 -14.46 -17.84
C ALA A 233 21.96 -14.77 -19.05
N ALA A 234 23.11 -14.10 -19.24
CA ALA A 234 24.02 -14.31 -20.35
C ALA A 234 23.33 -14.27 -21.74
N GLY A 235 22.38 -13.37 -21.94
CA GLY A 235 21.61 -13.22 -23.18
C GLY A 235 20.48 -14.25 -23.39
N ARG A 236 20.21 -15.10 -22.41
CA ARG A 236 19.18 -16.16 -22.49
C ARG A 236 17.82 -15.74 -21.94
N ALA A 237 17.69 -14.52 -21.40
CA ALA A 237 16.42 -14.00 -20.88
C ALA A 237 15.48 -13.59 -22.02
N GLN A 238 14.27 -14.14 -22.02
CA GLN A 238 13.17 -13.68 -22.86
C GLN A 238 12.11 -13.07 -21.96
N PHE A 239 12.02 -11.73 -21.98
CA PHE A 239 11.05 -10.99 -21.18
C PHE A 239 9.67 -10.93 -21.85
N TRP A 240 8.65 -11.12 -21.03
CA TRP A 240 7.24 -10.93 -21.37
C TRP A 240 6.55 -10.05 -20.33
N ALA A 241 5.69 -9.12 -20.79
CA ALA A 241 4.74 -8.50 -19.88
C ALA A 241 3.70 -9.54 -19.41
N PRO A 242 3.26 -9.54 -18.14
CA PRO A 242 2.41 -10.61 -17.59
C PRO A 242 1.13 -10.89 -18.39
N ASP A 243 0.39 -9.85 -18.78
CA ASP A 243 -0.83 -9.99 -19.57
C ASP A 243 -0.56 -10.53 -20.97
N ALA A 244 0.49 -10.05 -21.63
CA ALA A 244 0.90 -10.51 -22.96
C ALA A 244 1.39 -11.98 -22.92
N LEU A 245 2.07 -12.38 -21.83
CA LEU A 245 2.48 -13.76 -21.62
C LEU A 245 1.28 -14.68 -21.49
N LEU A 246 0.29 -14.30 -20.67
CA LEU A 246 -0.94 -15.10 -20.50
C LEU A 246 -1.69 -15.26 -21.84
N GLN A 247 -1.82 -14.17 -22.59
CA GLN A 247 -2.46 -14.22 -23.91
C GLN A 247 -1.69 -15.15 -24.85
N HIS A 248 -0.34 -15.03 -24.91
CA HIS A 248 0.49 -15.90 -25.74
C HIS A 248 0.35 -17.37 -25.35
N CYS A 249 0.39 -17.70 -24.06
CA CYS A 249 0.23 -19.07 -23.58
C CYS A 249 -1.16 -19.64 -23.91
N ALA A 250 -2.20 -18.81 -23.82
CA ALA A 250 -3.55 -19.22 -24.16
C ALA A 250 -3.74 -19.52 -25.67
N GLU A 251 -3.04 -18.79 -26.53
CA GLU A 251 -3.13 -18.94 -27.99
C GLU A 251 -2.17 -20.02 -28.55
N HIS A 252 -0.99 -20.17 -27.97
CA HIS A 252 0.11 -20.95 -28.53
C HIS A 252 0.69 -22.02 -27.59
N GLY A 253 0.30 -21.98 -26.29
CA GLY A 253 0.94 -22.81 -25.26
C GLY A 253 2.34 -22.31 -24.86
N ALA A 254 3.04 -23.10 -24.05
CA ALA A 254 4.42 -22.86 -23.62
C ALA A 254 5.31 -24.08 -23.88
N GLU A 255 5.05 -24.84 -24.96
CA GLU A 255 5.80 -26.05 -25.27
C GLU A 255 7.29 -25.74 -25.52
N GLY A 256 8.16 -26.58 -24.94
CA GLY A 256 9.61 -26.40 -25.04
C GLY A 256 10.20 -25.38 -24.04
N VAL A 257 9.40 -24.66 -23.27
CA VAL A 257 9.87 -23.77 -22.21
C VAL A 257 9.93 -24.53 -20.89
N GLY A 258 11.11 -24.63 -20.31
CA GLY A 258 11.32 -25.41 -19.09
C GLY A 258 11.10 -24.64 -17.82
N TRP A 259 11.25 -23.29 -17.83
CA TRP A 259 11.12 -22.43 -16.66
C TRP A 259 10.33 -21.16 -16.94
N LEU A 260 9.41 -20.85 -16.04
CA LEU A 260 8.89 -19.50 -15.83
C LEU A 260 9.57 -18.88 -14.61
N LEU A 261 10.21 -17.73 -14.81
CA LEU A 261 10.76 -16.92 -13.74
C LEU A 261 9.90 -15.66 -13.57
N VAL A 262 9.46 -15.40 -12.36
CA VAL A 262 8.65 -14.23 -12.03
C VAL A 262 9.40 -13.39 -11.02
N ASP A 263 9.99 -12.29 -11.46
CA ASP A 263 10.71 -11.38 -10.56
C ASP A 263 9.71 -10.36 -9.95
N GLU A 264 9.88 -10.08 -8.65
CA GLU A 264 8.96 -9.29 -7.83
C GLU A 264 7.50 -9.76 -7.95
N ALA A 265 7.28 -11.06 -7.79
CA ALA A 265 5.99 -11.74 -7.97
C ALA A 265 4.85 -11.14 -7.12
N ALA A 266 5.17 -10.62 -5.93
CA ALA A 266 4.19 -9.96 -5.05
C ALA A 266 3.55 -8.70 -5.65
N ALA A 267 4.14 -8.13 -6.69
CA ALA A 267 3.60 -6.96 -7.39
C ALA A 267 2.66 -7.33 -8.56
N ILE A 268 2.52 -8.62 -8.87
CA ILE A 268 1.65 -9.13 -9.95
C ILE A 268 0.36 -9.68 -9.32
N PRO A 269 -0.82 -9.44 -9.92
CA PRO A 269 -2.09 -9.96 -9.41
C PRO A 269 -2.08 -11.49 -9.27
N GLY A 270 -2.50 -11.99 -8.09
CA GLY A 270 -2.51 -13.43 -7.80
C GLY A 270 -3.27 -14.28 -8.82
N PRO A 271 -4.48 -13.92 -9.27
CA PRO A 271 -5.21 -14.67 -10.30
C PRO A 271 -4.45 -14.79 -11.61
N LEU A 272 -3.72 -13.74 -12.02
CA LEU A 272 -2.90 -13.76 -13.23
C LEU A 272 -1.71 -14.72 -13.08
N LEU A 273 -1.03 -14.68 -11.92
CA LEU A 273 0.05 -15.62 -11.61
C LEU A 273 -0.44 -17.06 -11.59
N GLN A 274 -1.60 -17.33 -10.99
CA GLN A 274 -2.19 -18.66 -10.94
C GLN A 274 -2.39 -19.23 -12.34
N GLN A 275 -3.01 -18.47 -13.24
CA GLN A 275 -3.24 -18.88 -14.62
C GLN A 275 -1.92 -19.10 -15.39
N LEU A 276 -0.93 -18.24 -15.19
CA LEU A 276 0.37 -18.40 -15.84
C LEU A 276 1.09 -19.67 -15.41
N MET A 277 1.08 -19.99 -14.10
CA MET A 277 1.80 -21.14 -13.57
C MET A 277 1.31 -22.49 -14.14
N ASP A 278 0.05 -22.58 -14.55
CA ASP A 278 -0.54 -23.79 -15.11
C ASP A 278 0.10 -24.21 -16.47
N TYR A 279 0.79 -23.28 -17.15
CA TYR A 279 1.43 -23.55 -18.44
C TYR A 279 2.87 -24.08 -18.33
N PHE A 280 3.49 -24.00 -17.13
CA PHE A 280 4.92 -24.29 -17.00
C PHE A 280 5.21 -25.41 -15.99
N PRO A 281 6.11 -26.35 -16.34
CA PRO A 281 6.47 -27.45 -15.43
C PRO A 281 7.26 -26.97 -14.21
N ARG A 282 8.02 -25.85 -14.35
CA ARG A 282 8.85 -25.27 -13.30
C ARG A 282 8.64 -23.78 -13.22
N VAL A 283 8.39 -23.30 -12.01
CA VAL A 283 8.15 -21.87 -11.74
C VAL A 283 9.01 -21.41 -10.58
N LEU A 284 9.79 -20.35 -10.78
CA LEU A 284 10.48 -19.64 -9.72
C LEU A 284 9.84 -18.27 -9.52
N LEU A 285 9.25 -18.06 -8.36
CA LEU A 285 8.72 -16.77 -7.92
C LEU A 285 9.76 -16.12 -7.01
N THR A 286 10.22 -14.91 -7.32
CA THR A 286 11.06 -14.14 -6.39
C THR A 286 10.27 -13.00 -5.80
N THR A 287 10.46 -12.70 -4.54
CA THR A 287 9.80 -11.57 -3.88
C THR A 287 10.58 -11.05 -2.68
N THR A 288 10.46 -9.75 -2.44
CA THR A 288 11.02 -9.08 -1.26
C THR A 288 10.03 -9.20 -0.10
N VAL A 289 10.44 -9.82 1.02
CA VAL A 289 9.56 -10.04 2.19
C VAL A 289 9.76 -9.02 3.30
N GLN A 290 10.88 -8.30 3.29
CA GLN A 290 11.27 -7.33 4.30
C GLN A 290 11.66 -6.01 3.65
N GLY A 291 11.29 -4.90 4.30
CA GLY A 291 11.64 -3.57 3.85
C GLY A 291 10.42 -2.70 3.51
N TYR A 292 10.67 -1.54 2.95
CA TYR A 292 9.67 -0.50 2.68
C TYR A 292 8.61 -0.87 1.61
N GLU A 293 8.79 -1.92 0.85
CA GLU A 293 7.84 -2.34 -0.20
C GLU A 293 6.65 -3.15 0.35
N GLY A 294 6.81 -3.81 1.49
CA GLY A 294 5.76 -4.41 2.31
C GLY A 294 4.82 -5.46 1.67
N THR A 295 5.05 -5.84 0.41
CA THR A 295 4.13 -6.70 -0.36
C THR A 295 4.40 -8.20 -0.19
N GLY A 296 5.65 -8.60 0.07
CA GLY A 296 6.06 -10.00 0.04
C GLY A 296 5.46 -10.86 1.14
N ARG A 297 5.28 -10.32 2.35
CA ARG A 297 4.69 -11.08 3.46
C ARG A 297 3.22 -11.40 3.21
N GLY A 298 2.45 -10.43 2.71
CA GLY A 298 1.08 -10.66 2.29
C GLY A 298 0.95 -11.64 1.13
N PHE A 299 1.90 -11.63 0.22
CA PHE A 299 1.99 -12.58 -0.89
C PHE A 299 2.17 -14.02 -0.37
N LEU A 300 3.10 -14.26 0.56
CA LEU A 300 3.29 -15.58 1.16
C LEU A 300 2.03 -16.08 1.89
N LEU A 301 1.41 -15.21 2.70
CA LEU A 301 0.28 -15.58 3.55
C LEU A 301 -1.03 -15.78 2.78
N LYS A 302 -1.21 -15.11 1.65
CA LYS A 302 -2.47 -15.13 0.89
C LYS A 302 -2.34 -15.93 -0.40
N PHE A 303 -1.37 -15.58 -1.25
CA PHE A 303 -1.22 -16.22 -2.54
C PHE A 303 -0.56 -17.59 -2.41
N CYS A 304 0.62 -17.69 -1.78
CA CYS A 304 1.30 -18.98 -1.66
C CYS A 304 0.51 -19.99 -0.83
N ALA A 305 -0.30 -19.54 0.14
CA ALA A 305 -1.19 -20.42 0.89
C ALA A 305 -2.31 -21.07 0.04
N THR A 306 -2.62 -20.53 -1.15
CA THR A 306 -3.59 -21.14 -2.10
C THR A 306 -2.94 -22.17 -3.03
N LEU A 307 -1.61 -22.20 -3.08
CA LEU A 307 -0.88 -23.15 -3.92
C LEU A 307 -0.90 -24.55 -3.30
N PRO A 308 -1.20 -25.61 -4.11
CA PRO A 308 -1.32 -26.97 -3.58
C PRO A 308 0.00 -27.50 -3.01
N GLN A 309 1.11 -27.17 -3.64
CA GLN A 309 2.47 -27.48 -3.20
C GLN A 309 3.44 -26.41 -3.70
N TRP A 310 4.31 -25.92 -2.82
CA TRP A 310 5.39 -25.04 -3.17
C TRP A 310 6.56 -25.22 -2.21
N GLN A 311 7.76 -24.85 -2.63
CA GLN A 311 8.98 -24.99 -1.84
C GLN A 311 9.52 -23.58 -1.49
N PRO A 312 9.68 -23.27 -0.19
CA PRO A 312 10.29 -22.02 0.24
C PRO A 312 11.80 -22.05 0.04
N LEU A 313 12.34 -20.96 -0.49
CA LEU A 313 13.77 -20.68 -0.58
C LEU A 313 14.03 -19.32 0.05
N SER A 314 15.17 -19.14 0.69
CA SER A 314 15.54 -17.86 1.31
C SER A 314 17.01 -17.52 1.12
N LEU A 315 17.31 -16.22 1.01
CA LEU A 315 18.65 -15.67 1.02
C LEU A 315 18.77 -14.72 2.20
N GLN A 316 19.78 -14.93 3.03
CA GLN A 316 20.03 -14.11 4.22
C GLN A 316 21.24 -13.20 4.05
N GLN A 317 22.24 -13.65 3.31
CA GLN A 317 23.49 -12.94 3.19
C GLN A 317 23.37 -11.69 2.30
N PRO A 318 23.74 -10.49 2.79
CA PRO A 318 23.80 -9.29 1.97
C PRO A 318 24.89 -9.39 0.90
N MET A 319 24.62 -8.81 -0.28
CA MET A 319 25.58 -8.81 -1.39
C MET A 319 26.40 -7.52 -1.49
N ARG A 320 25.91 -6.41 -0.93
CA ARG A 320 26.52 -5.06 -1.05
C ARG A 320 27.24 -4.61 0.21
N TRP A 321 27.04 -5.32 1.33
CA TRP A 321 27.66 -5.06 2.63
C TRP A 321 27.76 -6.35 3.43
N ALA A 322 28.51 -6.31 4.54
CA ALA A 322 28.65 -7.47 5.42
C ALA A 322 27.41 -7.70 6.29
N ALA A 323 27.23 -8.92 6.76
CA ALA A 323 26.22 -9.24 7.76
C ALA A 323 26.45 -8.41 9.05
N GLY A 324 25.35 -7.95 9.66
CA GLY A 324 25.41 -7.10 10.84
C GLY A 324 25.83 -5.65 10.57
N ASP A 325 25.63 -5.17 9.35
CA ASP A 325 25.83 -3.77 8.96
C ASP A 325 25.06 -2.81 9.87
N ALA A 326 25.74 -1.76 10.33
CA ALA A 326 25.17 -0.81 11.30
C ALA A 326 24.02 0.00 10.70
N LEU A 327 24.13 0.42 9.44
CA LEU A 327 23.07 1.21 8.79
C LEU A 327 21.81 0.37 8.53
N GLU A 328 21.95 -0.88 8.11
CA GLU A 328 20.82 -1.80 7.92
C GLU A 328 20.10 -2.03 9.26
N ARG A 329 20.86 -2.37 10.31
CA ARG A 329 20.34 -2.65 11.63
C ARG A 329 19.53 -1.48 12.20
N ILE A 330 20.02 -0.25 12.09
CA ILE A 330 19.32 0.92 12.64
C ILE A 330 18.03 1.23 11.88
N ILE A 331 18.02 1.07 10.57
CA ILE A 331 16.82 1.26 9.76
C ILE A 331 15.78 0.17 10.08
N ASP A 332 16.19 -1.08 10.20
CA ASP A 332 15.32 -2.20 10.56
C ASP A 332 14.67 -1.99 11.94
N HIS A 333 15.44 -1.56 12.93
CA HIS A 333 14.93 -1.29 14.27
C HIS A 333 14.03 -0.05 14.32
N ALA A 334 14.42 1.03 13.65
CA ALA A 334 13.65 2.27 13.61
C ALA A 334 12.29 2.10 12.92
N LEU A 335 12.23 1.26 11.88
CA LEU A 335 11.03 1.05 11.07
C LEU A 335 10.31 -0.28 11.35
N LEU A 336 10.81 -1.06 12.32
CA LEU A 336 10.24 -2.33 12.76
C LEU A 336 10.06 -3.35 11.61
N PHE A 337 11.04 -3.43 10.69
CA PHE A 337 10.95 -4.29 9.51
C PHE A 337 11.06 -5.79 9.81
N ASN A 338 11.85 -6.17 10.80
CA ASN A 338 12.22 -7.55 11.11
C ASN A 338 11.48 -8.13 12.34
N GLU A 339 10.42 -7.48 12.78
CA GLU A 339 9.65 -7.96 13.91
C GLU A 339 8.78 -9.15 13.53
N GLU A 340 9.02 -10.30 14.16
CA GLU A 340 8.17 -11.47 14.06
C GLU A 340 7.28 -11.57 15.29
N PRO A 341 5.99 -11.93 15.12
CA PRO A 341 5.16 -12.22 16.28
C PRO A 341 5.75 -13.39 17.06
N VAL A 342 6.00 -13.23 18.36
CA VAL A 342 6.51 -14.30 19.22
C VAL A 342 5.34 -15.22 19.57
N TRP A 343 5.54 -16.52 19.39
CA TRP A 343 4.57 -17.58 19.59
C TRP A 343 4.78 -18.23 20.95
N ALA A 344 3.88 -18.05 21.83
CA ALA A 344 3.57 -19.04 22.88
C ALA A 344 2.25 -18.64 23.51
N VAL A 345 1.24 -19.51 23.44
CA VAL A 345 0.40 -19.71 24.60
C VAL A 345 -0.67 -20.77 24.33
N ALA A 346 -0.80 -21.73 25.20
CA ALA A 346 -1.92 -22.65 25.25
C ALA A 346 -2.82 -22.29 26.44
N GLY A 347 -4.12 -22.23 26.23
CA GLY A 347 -5.08 -22.58 27.29
C GLY A 347 -5.81 -21.44 28.01
N GLN A 348 -5.57 -20.17 27.79
CA GLN A 348 -6.32 -19.09 28.45
C GLN A 348 -7.11 -18.23 27.45
N SER A 349 -8.28 -17.71 27.87
CA SER A 349 -9.01 -16.71 27.07
C SER A 349 -8.32 -15.35 27.14
N PRO A 350 -8.01 -14.68 26.01
CA PRO A 350 -7.36 -13.38 26.05
C PRO A 350 -8.27 -12.31 26.66
N THR A 351 -7.67 -11.38 27.38
CA THR A 351 -8.30 -10.13 27.81
C THR A 351 -8.35 -9.17 26.62
N ILE A 352 -9.46 -8.43 26.48
CA ILE A 352 -9.62 -7.46 25.39
C ILE A 352 -9.78 -6.08 26.00
N GLY A 353 -8.98 -5.12 25.54
CA GLY A 353 -9.02 -3.74 25.97
C GLY A 353 -8.71 -2.75 24.87
N ALA A 354 -9.23 -1.54 24.99
CA ALA A 354 -8.77 -0.40 24.22
C ALA A 354 -7.37 0.03 24.70
N ILE A 355 -6.57 0.58 23.80
CA ILE A 355 -5.24 1.11 24.10
C ILE A 355 -5.18 2.53 23.53
N GLU A 356 -4.78 3.47 24.36
CA GLU A 356 -4.51 4.83 23.92
C GLU A 356 -3.23 4.89 23.08
N GLN A 357 -3.20 5.75 22.06
CA GLN A 357 -2.04 5.92 21.17
C GLN A 357 -0.76 6.21 21.95
N ALA A 358 -0.82 7.12 22.92
CA ALA A 358 0.32 7.47 23.74
C ALA A 358 0.79 6.31 24.63
N GLU A 359 -0.13 5.50 25.18
CA GLU A 359 0.17 4.30 25.97
C GLU A 359 0.87 3.25 25.10
N LEU A 360 0.34 2.99 23.89
CA LEU A 360 0.95 2.04 22.96
C LEU A 360 2.38 2.48 22.56
N CYS A 361 2.59 3.77 22.30
CA CYS A 361 3.89 4.29 21.91
C CYS A 361 4.89 4.38 23.07
N ALA A 362 4.42 4.46 24.32
CA ALA A 362 5.28 4.49 25.50
C ALA A 362 5.86 3.09 25.86
N ASP A 363 5.28 2.02 25.36
CA ASP A 363 5.77 0.65 25.55
C ASP A 363 6.35 0.08 24.24
N PRO A 364 7.68 0.11 24.05
CA PRO A 364 8.32 -0.36 22.82
C PRO A 364 8.08 -1.84 22.52
N GLN A 365 7.95 -2.69 23.52
CA GLN A 365 7.71 -4.13 23.29
C GLN A 365 6.28 -4.37 22.82
N ARG A 366 5.32 -3.75 23.48
CA ARG A 366 3.91 -3.83 23.09
C ARG A 366 3.67 -3.25 21.71
N LEU A 367 4.27 -2.09 21.39
CA LEU A 367 4.22 -1.46 20.06
C LEU A 367 4.75 -2.41 18.99
N ARG A 368 5.92 -3.01 19.17
CA ARG A 368 6.52 -3.98 18.24
C ARG A 368 5.59 -5.15 17.96
N ARG A 369 5.08 -5.80 19.02
CA ARG A 369 4.18 -6.95 18.91
C ARG A 369 2.87 -6.60 18.22
N PHE A 370 2.27 -5.47 18.63
CA PHE A 370 1.03 -4.96 18.05
C PHE A 370 1.20 -4.66 16.54
N TYR A 371 2.25 -3.94 16.19
CA TYR A 371 2.53 -3.58 14.80
C TYR A 371 2.91 -4.79 13.95
N ALA A 372 3.77 -5.68 14.44
CA ALA A 372 4.14 -6.92 13.76
C ALA A 372 2.93 -7.80 13.44
N LEU A 373 1.99 -7.91 14.39
CA LEU A 373 0.76 -8.67 14.18
C LEU A 373 -0.11 -8.05 13.09
N LEU A 374 -0.28 -6.73 13.08
CA LEU A 374 -1.02 -6.02 12.03
C LEU A 374 -0.34 -6.15 10.66
N CYS A 375 0.99 -6.09 10.61
CA CYS A 375 1.76 -6.28 9.38
C CYS A 375 1.61 -7.70 8.83
N SER A 376 1.53 -8.71 9.70
CA SER A 376 1.40 -10.12 9.28
C SER A 376 0.07 -10.43 8.57
N ALA A 377 -0.98 -9.65 8.80
CA ALA A 377 -2.31 -9.90 8.27
C ALA A 377 -2.65 -9.09 7.01
N HIS A 378 -1.82 -8.12 6.64
CA HIS A 378 -2.09 -7.23 5.52
C HIS A 378 -1.22 -7.50 4.30
N TYR A 379 -1.82 -7.37 3.12
CA TYR A 379 -1.15 -7.57 1.83
C TYR A 379 -0.05 -6.52 1.58
N ARG A 380 -0.28 -5.28 2.01
CA ARG A 380 0.66 -4.18 1.80
C ARG A 380 0.83 -3.38 3.08
N THR A 381 2.05 -3.28 3.55
CA THR A 381 2.46 -2.45 4.68
C THR A 381 3.58 -1.53 4.24
N SER A 382 3.60 -0.31 4.76
CA SER A 382 4.61 0.69 4.42
C SER A 382 5.13 1.32 5.72
N PRO A 383 6.35 1.85 5.74
CA PRO A 383 6.85 2.64 6.88
C PRO A 383 5.94 3.81 7.25
N LEU A 384 5.13 4.31 6.31
CA LEU A 384 4.14 5.35 6.58
C LEU A 384 3.02 4.85 7.50
N ASP A 385 2.69 3.56 7.46
CA ASP A 385 1.69 2.99 8.37
C ASP A 385 2.16 3.08 9.83
N LEU A 386 3.46 2.87 10.08
CA LEU A 386 4.03 3.04 11.43
C LEU A 386 3.96 4.50 11.88
N ARG A 387 4.33 5.44 10.99
CA ARG A 387 4.20 6.89 11.26
C ARG A 387 2.76 7.27 11.59
N ARG A 388 1.83 6.81 10.76
CA ARG A 388 0.39 7.05 10.94
C ARG A 388 -0.13 6.47 12.26
N LEU A 389 0.24 5.23 12.57
CA LEU A 389 -0.14 4.58 13.82
C LEU A 389 0.35 5.38 15.04
N MET A 390 1.59 5.87 15.01
CA MET A 390 2.21 6.51 16.16
C MET A 390 1.75 7.98 16.36
N ASP A 391 1.51 8.74 15.29
CA ASP A 391 1.35 10.19 15.40
C ASP A 391 0.14 10.80 14.68
N ALA A 392 -0.55 10.05 13.80
CA ALA A 392 -1.73 10.61 13.16
C ALA A 392 -2.88 10.78 14.16
N PRO A 393 -3.63 11.90 14.10
CA PRO A 393 -4.79 12.09 14.97
C PRO A 393 -5.94 11.15 14.57
N GLY A 394 -6.87 10.93 15.52
CA GLY A 394 -8.07 10.12 15.28
C GLY A 394 -7.79 8.62 15.11
N MET A 395 -6.65 8.13 15.62
CA MET A 395 -6.31 6.71 15.64
C MET A 395 -6.82 6.06 16.93
N HIS A 396 -7.43 4.88 16.81
CA HIS A 396 -7.95 4.10 17.93
C HIS A 396 -7.46 2.67 17.84
N PHE A 397 -7.12 2.08 18.98
CA PHE A 397 -6.55 0.74 19.04
C PHE A 397 -7.25 -0.12 20.06
N SER A 398 -7.32 -1.42 19.79
CA SER A 398 -7.65 -2.44 20.77
C SER A 398 -6.73 -3.64 20.62
N ALA A 399 -6.39 -4.27 21.72
CA ALA A 399 -5.65 -5.52 21.73
C ALA A 399 -6.42 -6.61 22.46
N ALA A 400 -6.20 -7.83 22.01
CA ALA A 400 -6.42 -9.04 22.78
C ALA A 400 -5.07 -9.50 23.31
N SER A 401 -4.94 -9.63 24.63
CA SER A 401 -3.69 -9.97 25.28
C SER A 401 -3.86 -11.22 26.13
N LEU A 402 -2.86 -12.10 26.08
CA LEU A 402 -2.67 -13.21 27.00
C LEU A 402 -1.46 -12.85 27.87
N GLU A 403 -1.69 -12.59 29.16
CA GLU A 403 -0.71 -11.91 30.00
C GLU A 403 -0.24 -10.61 29.34
N ASP A 404 1.06 -10.48 29.07
CA ASP A 404 1.64 -9.30 28.39
C ASP A 404 1.80 -9.48 26.88
N GLU A 405 1.39 -10.65 26.33
CA GLU A 405 1.55 -10.94 24.90
C GLU A 405 0.33 -10.51 24.08
N VAL A 406 0.54 -9.71 23.06
CA VAL A 406 -0.50 -9.28 22.10
C VAL A 406 -0.79 -10.41 21.11
N VAL A 407 -1.98 -11.01 21.22
CA VAL A 407 -2.45 -12.12 20.37
C VAL A 407 -3.52 -11.71 19.36
N GLY A 408 -4.09 -10.53 19.52
CA GLY A 408 -5.03 -9.90 18.59
C GLY A 408 -4.85 -8.40 18.60
N ALA A 409 -4.96 -7.75 17.44
CA ALA A 409 -4.80 -6.31 17.26
C ALA A 409 -5.87 -5.76 16.34
N LEU A 410 -6.40 -4.60 16.69
CA LEU A 410 -7.39 -3.85 15.91
C LEU A 410 -7.00 -2.39 15.87
N TRP A 411 -6.99 -1.82 14.67
CA TRP A 411 -6.68 -0.42 14.40
C TRP A 411 -7.84 0.24 13.65
N LEU A 412 -8.34 1.36 14.19
CA LEU A 412 -9.41 2.16 13.58
C LEU A 412 -8.96 3.61 13.40
N VAL A 413 -9.66 4.30 12.51
CA VAL A 413 -9.48 5.73 12.25
C VAL A 413 -10.83 6.44 12.24
N ASP A 414 -10.88 7.63 12.83
CA ASP A 414 -12.07 8.48 12.78
C ASP A 414 -12.33 8.94 11.34
N GLU A 415 -13.58 8.90 10.91
CA GLU A 415 -14.08 9.38 9.62
C GLU A 415 -15.38 10.16 9.78
N GLY A 416 -15.66 11.03 8.81
CA GLY A 416 -16.88 11.81 8.79
C GLY A 416 -16.79 13.15 9.54
N GLY A 417 -17.95 13.69 9.96
CA GLY A 417 -18.03 15.01 10.57
C GLY A 417 -17.72 16.17 9.61
N LEU A 418 -17.81 15.93 8.29
CA LEU A 418 -17.60 16.97 7.29
C LEU A 418 -18.79 17.92 7.25
N SER A 419 -18.55 19.16 6.82
CA SER A 419 -19.67 20.10 6.62
C SER A 419 -20.61 19.62 5.51
N VAL A 420 -21.85 20.05 5.56
CA VAL A 420 -22.88 19.73 4.56
C VAL A 420 -22.41 20.15 3.17
N GLU A 421 -21.80 21.33 3.07
CA GLU A 421 -21.28 21.88 1.81
C GLU A 421 -20.16 20.99 1.24
N LEU A 422 -19.21 20.58 2.06
CA LEU A 422 -18.12 19.71 1.63
C LEU A 422 -18.61 18.31 1.25
N ALA A 423 -19.58 17.77 1.99
CA ALA A 423 -20.21 16.49 1.67
C ALA A 423 -20.92 16.53 0.31
N HIS A 424 -21.62 17.63 0.00
CA HIS A 424 -22.24 17.86 -1.29
C HIS A 424 -21.20 17.97 -2.42
N GLU A 425 -20.08 18.70 -2.19
CA GLU A 425 -18.97 18.81 -3.15
C GLU A 425 -18.32 17.44 -3.44
N VAL A 426 -18.19 16.59 -2.41
CA VAL A 426 -17.70 15.20 -2.57
C VAL A 426 -18.67 14.37 -3.40
N TRP A 427 -19.98 14.45 -3.08
CA TRP A 427 -21.03 13.76 -3.83
C TRP A 427 -21.06 14.19 -5.29
N ALA A 428 -20.96 15.49 -5.55
CA ALA A 428 -20.96 16.06 -6.90
C ALA A 428 -19.68 15.73 -7.72
N GLY A 429 -18.66 15.17 -7.09
CA GLY A 429 -17.39 14.80 -7.73
C GLY A 429 -16.43 15.97 -7.92
N ARG A 430 -16.66 17.12 -7.25
CA ARG A 430 -15.81 18.33 -7.35
C ARG A 430 -14.67 18.37 -6.35
N ARG A 431 -14.83 17.72 -5.18
CA ARG A 431 -13.84 17.72 -4.10
C ARG A 431 -13.58 16.30 -3.62
N ARG A 432 -12.33 16.05 -3.23
CA ARG A 432 -11.89 14.81 -2.57
C ARG A 432 -10.94 15.16 -1.44
N PRO A 433 -11.43 15.48 -0.24
CA PRO A 433 -10.58 15.72 0.91
C PRO A 433 -9.79 14.45 1.26
N ARG A 434 -8.66 14.62 1.91
CA ARG A 434 -7.85 13.49 2.38
C ARG A 434 -8.58 12.74 3.50
N GLY A 435 -8.29 11.47 3.66
CA GLY A 435 -8.96 10.62 4.65
C GLY A 435 -10.42 10.29 4.27
N ASN A 436 -11.21 9.91 5.27
CA ASN A 436 -12.66 9.68 5.14
C ASN A 436 -13.04 8.67 4.05
N LEU A 437 -12.27 7.59 3.88
CA LEU A 437 -12.38 6.68 2.75
C LEU A 437 -13.80 6.14 2.52
N VAL A 438 -14.42 5.56 3.56
CA VAL A 438 -15.74 4.95 3.44
C VAL A 438 -16.82 6.03 3.36
N ALA A 439 -16.76 7.03 4.23
CA ALA A 439 -17.72 8.13 4.24
C ALA A 439 -17.80 8.85 2.88
N GLN A 440 -16.64 9.18 2.28
CA GLN A 440 -16.58 9.78 0.95
C GLN A 440 -17.06 8.83 -0.15
N SER A 441 -16.70 7.54 -0.06
CA SER A 441 -17.11 6.57 -1.08
C SER A 441 -18.62 6.37 -1.12
N LEU A 442 -19.28 6.41 0.02
CA LEU A 442 -20.75 6.34 0.09
C LEU A 442 -21.42 7.55 -0.58
N ALA A 443 -20.86 8.76 -0.42
CA ALA A 443 -21.35 9.94 -1.12
C ALA A 443 -21.05 9.88 -2.62
N ALA A 444 -19.78 9.63 -2.98
CA ALA A 444 -19.33 9.71 -4.36
C ALA A 444 -19.84 8.56 -5.25
N HIS A 445 -20.06 7.36 -4.68
CA HIS A 445 -20.31 6.14 -5.44
C HIS A 445 -21.59 5.38 -5.07
N SER A 446 -22.19 5.63 -3.92
CA SER A 446 -23.41 4.96 -3.47
C SER A 446 -24.58 5.91 -3.27
N GLY A 447 -24.53 7.12 -3.82
CA GLY A 447 -25.61 8.10 -3.79
C GLY A 447 -25.91 8.73 -2.43
N GLN A 448 -25.26 8.31 -1.36
CA GLN A 448 -25.54 8.75 0.01
C GLN A 448 -24.78 10.04 0.35
N TRP A 449 -25.19 11.16 -0.27
CA TRP A 449 -24.52 12.45 -0.22
C TRP A 449 -24.22 12.95 1.20
N TRP A 450 -25.08 12.60 2.16
CA TRP A 450 -25.00 13.04 3.55
C TRP A 450 -24.11 12.13 4.42
N ALA A 451 -23.68 10.96 3.92
CA ALA A 451 -22.86 10.04 4.69
C ALA A 451 -21.59 10.68 5.30
N PRO A 452 -20.88 11.60 4.61
CA PRO A 452 -19.70 12.25 5.19
C PRO A 452 -19.99 13.22 6.34
N THR A 453 -21.26 13.63 6.55
CA THR A 453 -21.63 14.51 7.68
C THR A 453 -21.76 13.75 8.99
N LEU A 454 -21.95 12.43 8.94
CA LEU A 454 -22.05 11.58 10.11
C LEU A 454 -20.66 11.30 10.70
N HIS A 455 -20.64 11.00 12.01
CA HIS A 455 -19.42 10.63 12.72
C HIS A 455 -19.26 9.11 12.74
N SER A 456 -18.12 8.63 12.31
CA SER A 456 -17.86 7.20 12.21
C SER A 456 -16.41 6.83 12.52
N ARG A 457 -16.15 5.53 12.66
CA ARG A 457 -14.81 4.96 12.68
C ARG A 457 -14.69 3.86 11.64
N ARG A 458 -13.59 3.89 10.91
CA ARG A 458 -13.27 2.82 9.98
C ARG A 458 -12.25 1.88 10.56
N ILE A 459 -12.56 0.58 10.57
CA ILE A 459 -11.58 -0.46 10.84
C ILE A 459 -10.60 -0.48 9.69
N THR A 460 -9.35 -0.12 10.01
CA THR A 460 -8.24 -0.06 9.04
C THR A 460 -7.59 -1.42 8.93
N ARG A 461 -7.34 -2.06 10.07
CA ARG A 461 -6.67 -3.36 10.17
C ARG A 461 -7.16 -4.15 11.37
N ILE A 462 -7.30 -5.46 11.18
CA ILE A 462 -7.58 -6.42 12.24
C ILE A 462 -6.73 -7.66 12.00
N ALA A 463 -6.11 -8.17 13.05
CA ALA A 463 -5.29 -9.36 12.99
C ALA A 463 -5.41 -10.19 14.27
N VAL A 464 -5.33 -11.51 14.12
CA VAL A 464 -5.24 -12.46 15.22
C VAL A 464 -4.15 -13.47 14.86
N LEU A 465 -3.36 -13.87 15.84
CA LEU A 465 -2.33 -14.92 15.68
C LEU A 465 -2.93 -16.14 14.98
N PRO A 466 -2.26 -16.71 13.96
CA PRO A 466 -2.80 -17.83 13.20
C PRO A 466 -3.31 -19.00 14.05
N GLU A 467 -2.60 -19.35 15.10
CA GLU A 467 -2.92 -20.46 16.00
C GLU A 467 -4.17 -20.22 16.85
N LEU A 468 -4.56 -18.96 17.00
CA LEU A 468 -5.73 -18.54 17.79
C LEU A 468 -6.89 -18.05 16.91
N ARG A 469 -6.79 -18.20 15.60
CA ARG A 469 -7.89 -17.89 14.69
C ARG A 469 -9.07 -18.84 14.90
N GLN A 470 -10.25 -18.42 14.44
CA GLN A 470 -11.52 -19.16 14.56
C GLN A 470 -11.98 -19.42 16.02
N GLN A 471 -11.37 -18.74 17.00
CA GLN A 471 -11.75 -18.80 18.42
C GLN A 471 -12.55 -17.57 18.88
N GLY A 472 -13.10 -16.77 17.96
CA GLY A 472 -13.94 -15.62 18.24
C GLY A 472 -13.19 -14.36 18.73
N ILE A 473 -11.86 -14.35 18.77
CA ILE A 473 -11.07 -13.20 19.25
C ILE A 473 -11.31 -11.96 18.41
N ALA A 474 -11.28 -12.07 17.10
CA ALA A 474 -11.55 -10.95 16.19
C ALA A 474 -12.95 -10.37 16.39
N SER A 475 -13.97 -11.21 16.53
CA SER A 475 -15.35 -10.78 16.79
C SER A 475 -15.48 -10.05 18.12
N ARG A 476 -14.77 -10.53 19.16
CA ARG A 476 -14.73 -9.86 20.48
C ARG A 476 -14.04 -8.49 20.43
N LEU A 477 -12.99 -8.33 19.61
CA LEU A 477 -12.34 -7.03 19.36
C LEU A 477 -13.32 -6.05 18.70
N VAL A 478 -14.07 -6.51 17.69
CA VAL A 478 -15.09 -5.69 17.02
C VAL A 478 -16.21 -5.31 17.99
N GLU A 479 -16.71 -6.26 18.78
CA GLU A 479 -17.75 -6.01 19.78
C GLU A 479 -17.29 -5.03 20.87
N GLN A 480 -16.03 -5.12 21.31
CA GLN A 480 -15.45 -4.13 22.21
C GLN A 480 -15.46 -2.72 21.61
N GLN A 481 -15.07 -2.59 20.33
CA GLN A 481 -15.10 -1.30 19.65
C GLN A 481 -16.52 -0.76 19.46
N LYS A 482 -17.48 -1.61 19.18
CA LYS A 482 -18.89 -1.22 19.15
C LYS A 482 -19.34 -0.61 20.49
N ARG A 483 -18.95 -1.19 21.62
CA ARG A 483 -19.28 -0.68 22.95
C ARG A 483 -18.64 0.65 23.27
N VAL A 484 -17.36 0.83 22.95
CA VAL A 484 -16.64 2.09 23.24
C VAL A 484 -16.89 3.20 22.22
N SER A 485 -17.56 2.89 21.13
CA SER A 485 -17.92 3.85 20.07
C SER A 485 -19.33 4.45 20.24
N GLN A 486 -19.92 4.32 21.42
CA GLN A 486 -21.18 4.99 21.75
C GLN A 486 -21.05 6.51 21.54
N GLY A 487 -21.99 7.11 20.80
CA GLY A 487 -21.92 8.51 20.40
C GLY A 487 -21.42 8.73 18.96
N LEU A 488 -20.98 7.67 18.28
CA LEU A 488 -20.80 7.66 16.83
C LEU A 488 -22.06 7.15 16.12
N ASP A 489 -22.14 7.38 14.82
CA ASP A 489 -23.26 6.91 14.01
C ASP A 489 -23.05 5.49 13.49
N PHE A 490 -21.83 5.15 13.09
CA PHE A 490 -21.52 3.81 12.60
C PHE A 490 -20.02 3.45 12.66
N LEU A 491 -19.73 2.16 12.68
CA LEU A 491 -18.43 1.62 12.29
C LEU A 491 -18.45 1.19 10.83
N SER A 492 -17.32 1.25 10.18
CA SER A 492 -17.19 0.85 8.77
C SER A 492 -15.96 -0.01 8.53
N VAL A 493 -15.98 -0.75 7.44
CA VAL A 493 -14.83 -1.51 6.92
C VAL A 493 -14.77 -1.44 5.41
N SER A 494 -13.55 -1.36 4.86
CA SER A 494 -13.28 -1.53 3.43
C SER A 494 -12.31 -2.69 3.26
N PHE A 495 -12.66 -3.67 2.42
CA PHE A 495 -11.91 -4.91 2.26
C PHE A 495 -12.00 -5.44 0.83
N GLY A 496 -11.03 -6.30 0.43
CA GLY A 496 -11.16 -7.10 -0.77
C GLY A 496 -12.17 -8.22 -0.54
N TYR A 497 -13.22 -8.26 -1.38
CA TYR A 497 -14.28 -9.24 -1.21
C TYR A 497 -13.78 -10.66 -1.40
N THR A 498 -13.96 -11.47 -0.37
CA THR A 498 -13.94 -12.93 -0.42
C THR A 498 -15.07 -13.44 0.45
N GLU A 499 -15.68 -14.56 0.07
CA GLU A 499 -16.82 -15.13 0.82
C GLU A 499 -16.51 -15.38 2.31
N PRO A 500 -15.35 -15.98 2.70
CA PRO A 500 -15.03 -16.16 4.11
C PRO A 500 -14.89 -14.85 4.89
N LEU A 501 -14.32 -13.81 4.28
CA LEU A 501 -14.12 -12.51 4.93
C LEU A 501 -15.45 -11.76 5.05
N TRP A 502 -16.33 -11.86 4.05
CA TRP A 502 -17.67 -11.31 4.14
C TRP A 502 -18.50 -12.00 5.25
N ARG A 503 -18.48 -13.31 5.33
CA ARG A 503 -19.15 -14.05 6.42
C ARG A 503 -18.67 -13.63 7.80
N PHE A 504 -17.39 -13.37 7.96
CA PHE A 504 -16.86 -12.83 9.20
C PHE A 504 -17.48 -11.47 9.54
N TRP A 505 -17.46 -10.50 8.61
CA TRP A 505 -18.05 -9.18 8.86
C TRP A 505 -19.55 -9.25 9.10
N GLN A 506 -20.25 -10.07 8.35
CA GLN A 506 -21.68 -10.31 8.53
C GLN A 506 -21.99 -10.88 9.92
N SER A 507 -21.20 -11.84 10.40
CA SER A 507 -21.33 -12.40 11.75
C SER A 507 -21.08 -11.38 12.86
N CYS A 508 -20.31 -10.32 12.58
CA CYS A 508 -20.11 -9.19 13.48
C CYS A 508 -21.24 -8.13 13.38
N GLY A 509 -22.26 -8.35 12.54
CA GLY A 509 -23.42 -7.48 12.37
C GLY A 509 -23.24 -6.38 11.32
N PHE A 510 -22.22 -6.45 10.47
CA PHE A 510 -22.04 -5.50 9.37
C PHE A 510 -22.99 -5.79 8.23
N THR A 511 -23.46 -4.71 7.59
CA THR A 511 -24.29 -4.74 6.38
C THR A 511 -23.46 -4.32 5.18
N LEU A 512 -23.50 -5.09 4.10
CA LEU A 512 -22.81 -4.77 2.85
C LEU A 512 -23.50 -3.60 2.16
N VAL A 513 -22.76 -2.54 1.85
CA VAL A 513 -23.31 -1.29 1.31
C VAL A 513 -22.71 -0.86 -0.02
N ARG A 514 -21.56 -1.44 -0.40
CA ARG A 514 -20.90 -1.14 -1.68
C ARG A 514 -20.03 -2.28 -2.14
N ILE A 515 -20.04 -2.52 -3.46
CA ILE A 515 -19.08 -3.37 -4.19
C ILE A 515 -18.47 -2.54 -5.32
N GLY A 516 -17.18 -2.68 -5.52
CA GLY A 516 -16.46 -2.05 -6.64
C GLY A 516 -16.80 -2.70 -7.98
N ASN A 517 -16.68 -1.96 -9.05
CA ASN A 517 -17.06 -2.41 -10.40
C ASN A 517 -15.95 -3.17 -11.13
N LYS A 518 -14.74 -3.19 -10.59
CA LYS A 518 -13.57 -3.87 -11.16
C LYS A 518 -12.74 -4.47 -10.03
N PRO A 519 -12.06 -5.59 -10.28
CA PRO A 519 -11.06 -6.12 -9.36
C PRO A 519 -9.92 -5.10 -9.16
N ASP A 520 -9.44 -5.00 -7.93
CA ASP A 520 -8.23 -4.24 -7.63
C ASP A 520 -7.01 -4.91 -8.25
N ALA A 521 -6.18 -4.13 -8.93
CA ALA A 521 -5.02 -4.65 -9.67
C ALA A 521 -3.99 -5.35 -8.77
N SER A 522 -3.93 -5.00 -7.48
CA SER A 522 -2.95 -5.60 -6.56
C SER A 522 -3.45 -6.87 -5.89
N SER A 523 -4.73 -6.95 -5.56
CA SER A 523 -5.32 -8.08 -4.83
C SER A 523 -6.11 -9.05 -5.72
N GLY A 524 -6.51 -8.61 -6.92
CA GLY A 524 -7.44 -9.35 -7.78
C GLY A 524 -8.87 -9.47 -7.23
N CYS A 525 -9.15 -8.84 -6.08
CA CYS A 525 -10.46 -8.88 -5.44
C CYS A 525 -11.27 -7.61 -5.74
N TYR A 526 -12.60 -7.74 -5.78
CA TYR A 526 -13.47 -6.56 -5.79
C TYR A 526 -13.42 -5.87 -4.44
N SER A 527 -13.32 -4.54 -4.44
CA SER A 527 -13.41 -3.75 -3.21
C SER A 527 -14.83 -3.82 -2.67
N ALA A 528 -15.00 -4.14 -1.39
CA ALA A 528 -16.26 -4.15 -0.67
C ALA A 528 -16.23 -3.18 0.50
N MET A 529 -17.38 -2.57 0.82
CA MET A 529 -17.56 -1.75 2.01
C MET A 529 -18.79 -2.21 2.76
N ALA A 530 -18.66 -2.28 4.09
CA ALA A 530 -19.76 -2.65 4.99
C ALA A 530 -19.82 -1.73 6.20
N LEU A 531 -20.99 -1.54 6.74
CA LEU A 531 -21.29 -0.67 7.88
C LEU A 531 -21.91 -1.46 9.02
N LEU A 532 -21.56 -1.08 10.26
CA LEU A 532 -22.22 -1.51 11.49
C LEU A 532 -22.83 -0.27 12.15
N ALA A 533 -24.14 -0.15 12.15
CA ALA A 533 -24.86 0.98 12.71
C ALA A 533 -24.74 1.02 14.25
N ILE A 534 -24.66 2.23 14.80
CA ILE A 534 -24.64 2.49 16.25
C ILE A 534 -25.81 3.42 16.63
N SER A 535 -26.09 4.47 15.84
CA SER A 535 -27.19 5.41 16.05
C SER A 535 -28.35 5.16 15.07
N GLU A 536 -29.49 5.78 15.33
CA GLU A 536 -30.64 5.78 14.39
C GLU A 536 -30.25 6.35 13.02
N GLN A 537 -29.39 7.38 12.97
CA GLN A 537 -28.88 7.94 11.71
C GLN A 537 -27.97 6.95 10.99
N GLY A 538 -27.15 6.22 11.74
CA GLY A 538 -26.34 5.12 11.21
C GLY A 538 -27.19 3.99 10.64
N GLU A 539 -28.29 3.62 11.30
CA GLU A 539 -29.25 2.61 10.80
C GLU A 539 -29.91 3.08 9.50
N ALA A 540 -30.36 4.35 9.45
CA ALA A 540 -30.93 4.93 8.25
C ALA A 540 -29.94 4.92 7.07
N LEU A 541 -28.68 5.26 7.33
CA LEU A 541 -27.62 5.20 6.31
C LEU A 541 -27.35 3.76 5.82
N CYS A 542 -27.23 2.80 6.75
CA CYS A 542 -27.03 1.39 6.41
C CYS A 542 -28.15 0.87 5.53
N HIS A 543 -29.40 1.16 5.90
CA HIS A 543 -30.57 0.73 5.14
C HIS A 543 -30.61 1.37 3.74
N ALA A 544 -30.42 2.69 3.65
CA ALA A 544 -30.46 3.40 2.37
C ALA A 544 -29.34 2.91 1.42
N ALA A 545 -28.10 2.78 1.94
CA ALA A 545 -26.96 2.35 1.13
C ALA A 545 -27.07 0.87 0.69
N HIS A 546 -27.57 0.00 1.56
CA HIS A 546 -27.84 -1.40 1.22
C HIS A 546 -28.95 -1.54 0.17
N LYS A 547 -30.05 -0.82 0.35
CA LYS A 547 -31.17 -0.79 -0.61
C LYS A 547 -30.70 -0.27 -1.98
N HIS A 548 -29.87 0.78 -1.99
CA HIS A 548 -29.29 1.30 -3.21
C HIS A 548 -28.43 0.24 -3.93
N LEU A 549 -27.54 -0.47 -3.21
CA LEU A 549 -26.75 -1.55 -3.76
C LEU A 549 -27.62 -2.68 -4.31
N ALA A 550 -28.64 -3.12 -3.57
CA ALA A 550 -29.57 -4.15 -3.99
C ALA A 550 -30.31 -3.80 -5.29
N ARG A 551 -30.82 -2.55 -5.38
CA ARG A 551 -31.48 -2.05 -6.61
C ARG A 551 -30.57 -2.01 -7.81
N ASP A 552 -29.27 -1.71 -7.61
CA ASP A 552 -28.30 -1.58 -8.69
C ASP A 552 -27.63 -2.90 -9.05
N TRP A 553 -27.72 -3.93 -8.17
CA TRP A 553 -27.02 -5.20 -8.34
C TRP A 553 -27.36 -5.92 -9.63
N ARG A 554 -28.58 -5.80 -10.11
CA ARG A 554 -29.03 -6.35 -11.40
C ARG A 554 -28.11 -6.00 -12.57
N TRP A 555 -27.56 -4.77 -12.59
CA TRP A 555 -26.66 -4.30 -13.64
C TRP A 555 -25.18 -4.44 -13.26
N LEU A 556 -24.87 -4.33 -11.96
CA LEU A 556 -23.50 -4.51 -11.45
C LEU A 556 -23.03 -5.96 -11.64
N ARG A 557 -23.88 -6.94 -11.38
CA ARG A 557 -23.55 -8.37 -11.55
C ARG A 557 -23.17 -8.76 -12.98
N GLN A 558 -23.61 -8.01 -13.98
CA GLN A 558 -23.23 -8.26 -15.39
C GLN A 558 -21.76 -7.90 -15.68
N ARG A 559 -21.12 -7.21 -14.76
CA ARG A 559 -19.74 -6.72 -14.84
C ARG A 559 -18.83 -7.32 -13.76
N SER A 560 -19.32 -8.31 -13.02
CA SER A 560 -18.62 -8.95 -11.93
C SER A 560 -18.92 -10.43 -11.88
N ASP A 561 -17.93 -11.23 -11.48
CA ASP A 561 -18.06 -12.68 -11.31
C ASP A 561 -18.55 -13.06 -9.89
N LEU A 562 -18.97 -12.08 -9.09
CA LEU A 562 -19.43 -12.30 -7.73
C LEU A 562 -20.84 -12.89 -7.70
N LEU A 563 -21.01 -13.93 -6.91
CA LEU A 563 -22.29 -14.58 -6.66
C LEU A 563 -22.90 -14.01 -5.36
N LEU A 564 -23.43 -12.78 -5.44
CA LEU A 564 -24.16 -12.15 -4.35
C LEU A 564 -25.65 -12.22 -4.63
N GLU A 565 -26.41 -12.57 -3.61
CA GLU A 565 -27.87 -12.56 -3.64
C GLU A 565 -28.39 -11.36 -2.82
N PHE A 566 -29.24 -10.57 -3.43
CA PHE A 566 -30.01 -9.52 -2.78
C PHE A 566 -31.48 -9.83 -3.00
N ASP A 567 -32.32 -9.46 -2.04
CA ASP A 567 -33.76 -9.46 -2.24
C ASP A 567 -34.07 -8.55 -3.42
N ASP A 568 -34.65 -9.14 -4.48
CA ASP A 568 -34.77 -8.51 -5.80
C ASP A 568 -35.80 -7.36 -5.73
N ASP A 569 -35.36 -6.17 -5.40
CA ASP A 569 -36.13 -4.93 -5.52
C ASP A 569 -35.99 -4.39 -6.96
N ALA A 570 -36.46 -5.18 -7.91
CA ALA A 570 -36.33 -4.95 -9.35
C ALA A 570 -37.26 -3.84 -9.87
N ASP A 571 -37.50 -2.77 -9.09
CA ASP A 571 -38.28 -1.65 -9.57
C ASP A 571 -37.52 -0.90 -10.70
N PRO A 572 -37.99 -0.98 -11.95
CA PRO A 572 -37.38 -0.30 -13.09
C PRO A 572 -37.70 1.20 -13.11
N LEU A 573 -38.54 1.69 -12.22
CA LEU A 573 -38.97 3.09 -12.20
C LEU A 573 -37.92 3.97 -11.55
N LEU A 574 -37.81 5.20 -12.08
CA LEU A 574 -36.99 6.24 -11.48
C LEU A 574 -37.60 6.72 -10.16
N ASN A 575 -36.79 6.71 -9.11
CA ASN A 575 -37.12 7.33 -7.82
C ASN A 575 -36.34 8.64 -7.60
N GLU A 576 -36.55 9.30 -6.46
CA GLU A 576 -35.90 10.57 -6.14
C GLU A 576 -34.37 10.44 -6.04
N GLU A 577 -33.86 9.31 -5.61
CA GLU A 577 -32.41 9.06 -5.58
C GLU A 577 -31.83 8.97 -6.98
N ASP A 578 -32.53 8.28 -7.89
CA ASP A 578 -32.11 8.19 -9.30
C ASP A 578 -32.11 9.58 -9.96
N TRP A 579 -33.13 10.39 -9.72
CA TRP A 579 -33.17 11.75 -10.26
C TRP A 579 -32.00 12.60 -9.76
N ARG A 580 -31.69 12.52 -8.47
CA ARG A 580 -30.53 13.20 -7.89
C ARG A 580 -29.23 12.73 -8.51
N GLU A 581 -29.01 11.41 -8.64
CA GLU A 581 -27.79 10.87 -9.23
C GLU A 581 -27.63 11.22 -10.71
N LEU A 582 -28.70 11.12 -11.47
CA LEU A 582 -28.71 11.48 -12.88
C LEU A 582 -28.44 12.97 -13.10
N ALA A 583 -28.99 13.84 -12.25
CA ALA A 583 -28.66 15.26 -12.28
C ALA A 583 -27.19 15.50 -11.93
N GLY A 584 -26.65 14.78 -10.94
CA GLY A 584 -25.22 14.83 -10.60
C GLY A 584 -24.32 14.36 -11.74
N PHE A 585 -24.72 13.33 -12.49
CA PHE A 585 -24.01 12.88 -13.69
C PHE A 585 -24.10 13.91 -14.83
N ALA A 586 -25.32 14.37 -15.16
CA ALA A 586 -25.57 15.23 -16.30
C ALA A 586 -25.02 16.66 -16.10
N PHE A 587 -25.16 17.23 -14.91
CA PHE A 587 -24.94 18.65 -14.64
C PHE A 587 -23.82 18.96 -13.63
N ALA A 588 -23.21 17.92 -13.01
CA ALA A 588 -22.04 18.04 -12.14
C ALA A 588 -20.91 17.12 -12.65
N HIS A 589 -20.11 16.54 -11.74
CA HIS A 589 -18.93 15.74 -12.11
C HIS A 589 -19.00 14.28 -11.65
N ARG A 590 -20.18 13.77 -11.26
CA ARG A 590 -20.29 12.36 -10.88
C ARG A 590 -19.81 11.43 -12.01
N PRO A 591 -19.07 10.38 -11.69
CA PRO A 591 -18.61 9.42 -12.70
C PRO A 591 -19.77 8.53 -13.18
N LEU A 592 -19.65 8.01 -14.40
CA LEU A 592 -20.64 7.12 -15.01
C LEU A 592 -20.87 5.87 -14.14
N GLU A 593 -19.80 5.28 -13.64
CA GLU A 593 -19.82 4.07 -12.82
C GLU A 593 -20.62 4.25 -11.52
N ALA A 594 -20.62 5.46 -10.96
CA ALA A 594 -21.36 5.77 -9.74
C ALA A 594 -22.87 6.02 -9.99
N SER A 595 -23.27 6.17 -11.23
CA SER A 595 -24.66 6.43 -11.64
C SER A 595 -25.20 5.33 -12.56
N LEU A 596 -24.54 4.16 -12.58
CA LEU A 596 -24.84 3.09 -13.54
C LEU A 596 -26.28 2.62 -13.47
N GLY A 597 -26.77 2.28 -12.27
CA GLY A 597 -28.13 1.80 -12.09
C GLY A 597 -29.19 2.85 -12.48
N ALA A 598 -28.98 4.09 -12.04
CA ALA A 598 -29.86 5.21 -12.39
C ALA A 598 -29.86 5.47 -13.91
N LEU A 599 -28.71 5.41 -14.58
CA LEU A 599 -28.61 5.54 -16.04
C LEU A 599 -29.33 4.41 -16.78
N GLN A 600 -29.23 3.18 -16.29
CA GLN A 600 -29.97 2.04 -16.87
C GLN A 600 -31.48 2.24 -16.74
N ARG A 601 -31.97 2.68 -15.58
CA ARG A 601 -33.40 3.00 -15.36
C ARG A 601 -33.85 4.20 -16.22
N LEU A 602 -32.99 5.20 -16.41
CA LEU A 602 -33.25 6.30 -17.33
C LEU A 602 -33.47 5.81 -18.76
N LEU A 603 -32.60 4.92 -19.25
CA LEU A 603 -32.70 4.35 -20.60
C LEU A 603 -33.94 3.45 -20.79
N LEU A 604 -34.49 2.89 -19.71
CA LEU A 604 -35.76 2.14 -19.76
C LEU A 604 -36.97 3.08 -19.77
N THR A 605 -36.89 4.25 -19.13
CA THR A 605 -38.00 5.20 -18.96
C THR A 605 -38.08 6.21 -20.11
N SER A 606 -36.93 6.63 -20.67
CA SER A 606 -36.87 7.68 -21.69
C SER A 606 -37.29 7.16 -23.07
N SER A 607 -38.11 7.96 -23.77
CA SER A 607 -38.45 7.73 -25.18
C SER A 607 -37.37 8.24 -26.16
N LEU A 608 -36.37 9.02 -25.69
CA LEU A 608 -35.26 9.47 -26.50
C LEU A 608 -34.32 8.30 -26.84
N PRO A 609 -33.68 8.33 -28.03
CA PRO A 609 -32.82 7.23 -28.47
C PRO A 609 -31.59 7.05 -27.58
N CYS A 610 -31.01 8.11 -27.01
CA CYS A 610 -29.78 8.08 -26.18
C CYS A 610 -28.74 7.12 -26.75
N SER A 611 -28.46 7.25 -28.06
CA SER A 611 -27.78 6.23 -28.86
C SER A 611 -26.38 5.91 -28.35
N VAL A 612 -25.66 6.90 -27.87
CA VAL A 612 -24.25 6.74 -27.42
C VAL A 612 -24.20 6.13 -26.02
N LEU A 613 -25.14 6.50 -25.12
CA LEU A 613 -25.28 5.85 -23.82
C LEU A 613 -25.70 4.38 -23.99
N ARG A 614 -26.68 4.09 -24.86
CA ARG A 614 -27.14 2.70 -25.11
C ARG A 614 -26.03 1.84 -25.70
N ALA A 615 -25.24 2.36 -26.61
CA ALA A 615 -24.11 1.64 -27.19
C ALA A 615 -23.13 1.15 -26.11
N HIS A 616 -22.80 2.00 -25.15
CA HIS A 616 -21.90 1.61 -24.06
C HIS A 616 -22.58 0.76 -22.99
N LEU A 617 -23.77 1.16 -22.51
CA LEU A 617 -24.39 0.55 -21.34
C LEU A 617 -25.17 -0.73 -21.65
N GLN A 618 -25.87 -0.79 -22.79
CA GLN A 618 -26.72 -1.92 -23.18
C GLN A 618 -26.08 -2.84 -24.22
N GLN A 619 -25.31 -2.27 -25.18
CA GLN A 619 -24.62 -3.03 -26.22
C GLN A 619 -23.17 -3.39 -25.83
N GLN A 620 -22.73 -3.01 -24.62
CA GLN A 620 -21.42 -3.33 -24.05
C GLN A 620 -20.22 -2.90 -24.90
N GLN A 621 -20.38 -1.87 -25.73
CA GLN A 621 -19.28 -1.32 -26.50
C GLN A 621 -18.25 -0.65 -25.58
N THR A 622 -16.98 -0.87 -25.86
CA THR A 622 -15.90 -0.19 -25.15
C THR A 622 -15.90 1.31 -25.43
N MET A 623 -15.29 2.09 -24.55
CA MET A 623 -15.14 3.55 -24.79
C MET A 623 -14.43 3.84 -26.12
N ALA A 624 -13.41 3.05 -26.47
CA ALA A 624 -12.68 3.19 -27.73
C ALA A 624 -13.59 2.94 -28.96
N GLN A 625 -14.40 1.89 -28.91
CA GLN A 625 -15.38 1.60 -29.97
C GLN A 625 -16.41 2.72 -30.12
N CYS A 626 -16.95 3.24 -29.00
CA CYS A 626 -17.86 4.38 -29.04
C CYS A 626 -17.20 5.63 -29.62
N VAL A 627 -15.97 5.94 -29.23
CA VAL A 627 -15.20 7.10 -29.78
C VAL A 627 -15.07 6.98 -31.29
N THR A 628 -14.69 5.79 -31.78
CA THR A 628 -14.52 5.54 -33.23
C THR A 628 -15.86 5.60 -33.98
N GLN A 629 -16.87 4.91 -33.47
CA GLN A 629 -18.19 4.80 -34.12
C GLN A 629 -18.88 6.16 -34.28
N TYR A 630 -18.75 7.03 -33.27
CA TYR A 630 -19.41 8.34 -33.28
C TYR A 630 -18.48 9.49 -33.72
N GLY A 631 -17.27 9.19 -34.22
CA GLY A 631 -16.32 10.17 -34.75
C GLY A 631 -15.86 11.22 -33.74
N LEU A 632 -15.69 10.81 -32.49
CA LEU A 632 -15.35 11.71 -31.38
C LEU A 632 -13.83 11.92 -31.26
N SER A 633 -13.42 13.07 -30.69
CA SER A 633 -12.01 13.42 -30.51
C SER A 633 -11.33 12.68 -29.34
N GLY A 634 -12.08 11.87 -28.58
CA GLY A 634 -11.56 11.08 -27.47
C GLY A 634 -12.54 10.93 -26.31
N GLN A 635 -12.08 10.32 -25.22
CA GLN A 635 -12.94 9.97 -24.06
C GLN A 635 -13.61 11.18 -23.39
N LYS A 636 -12.97 12.35 -23.38
CA LYS A 636 -13.58 13.57 -22.82
C LYS A 636 -14.78 14.04 -23.64
N ALA A 637 -14.72 13.92 -24.96
CA ALA A 637 -15.83 14.25 -25.84
C ALA A 637 -16.97 13.25 -25.67
N LEU A 638 -16.65 11.96 -25.53
CA LEU A 638 -17.61 10.90 -25.26
C LEU A 638 -18.36 11.15 -23.92
N LEU A 639 -17.65 11.47 -22.85
CA LEU A 639 -18.27 11.76 -21.56
C LEU A 639 -19.20 12.99 -21.62
N ARG A 640 -18.82 14.02 -22.36
CA ARG A 640 -19.71 15.19 -22.56
C ARG A 640 -20.99 14.80 -23.28
N LEU A 641 -20.90 13.97 -24.30
CA LEU A 641 -22.04 13.53 -25.07
C LEU A 641 -22.98 12.65 -24.22
N TRP A 642 -22.44 11.74 -23.42
CA TRP A 642 -23.23 10.95 -22.46
C TRP A 642 -23.99 11.82 -21.45
N ARG A 643 -23.34 12.84 -20.91
CA ARG A 643 -23.97 13.81 -19.99
C ARG A 643 -25.08 14.61 -20.68
N GLN A 644 -24.84 15.00 -21.92
CA GLN A 644 -25.83 15.71 -22.72
C GLN A 644 -27.07 14.83 -23.01
N GLU A 645 -26.86 13.57 -23.43
CA GLU A 645 -27.97 12.63 -23.66
C GLU A 645 -28.77 12.39 -22.38
N ALA A 646 -28.10 12.20 -21.22
CA ALA A 646 -28.76 12.03 -19.95
C ALA A 646 -29.57 13.27 -19.55
N GLY A 647 -29.02 14.47 -19.69
CA GLY A 647 -29.71 15.72 -19.39
C GLY A 647 -30.93 15.96 -20.27
N GLN A 648 -30.84 15.67 -21.56
CA GLN A 648 -31.96 15.76 -22.50
C GLN A 648 -33.06 14.74 -22.15
N ALA A 649 -32.69 13.53 -21.78
CA ALA A 649 -33.65 12.51 -21.37
C ALA A 649 -34.39 12.90 -20.09
N LEU A 650 -33.70 13.42 -19.09
CA LEU A 650 -34.32 13.95 -17.85
C LEU A 650 -35.30 15.08 -18.15
N GLN A 651 -34.90 16.02 -19.00
CA GLN A 651 -35.73 17.16 -19.40
C GLN A 651 -37.00 16.70 -20.15
N GLN A 652 -36.86 15.68 -20.99
CA GLN A 652 -37.98 15.10 -21.75
C GLN A 652 -38.98 14.38 -20.81
N ILE A 653 -38.50 13.66 -19.80
CA ILE A 653 -39.36 12.92 -18.88
C ILE A 653 -40.14 13.90 -17.98
N ASN A 654 -39.47 14.87 -17.34
CA ASN A 654 -40.09 15.91 -16.51
C ASN A 654 -39.18 17.13 -16.39
N ALA A 655 -39.49 18.17 -17.17
CA ALA A 655 -38.65 19.38 -17.23
C ALA A 655 -38.62 20.19 -15.92
N GLN A 656 -39.68 20.17 -15.13
CA GLN A 656 -39.73 20.89 -13.85
C GLN A 656 -38.86 20.14 -12.81
N HIS A 657 -39.01 18.84 -12.73
CA HIS A 657 -38.23 17.99 -11.82
C HIS A 657 -36.73 17.97 -12.19
N CYS A 658 -36.46 17.97 -13.48
CA CYS A 658 -35.08 18.11 -14.00
C CYS A 658 -34.43 19.42 -13.53
N ARG A 659 -35.14 20.55 -13.62
CA ARG A 659 -34.60 21.84 -13.15
C ARG A 659 -34.36 21.86 -11.64
N TYR A 660 -35.27 21.32 -10.85
CA TYR A 660 -35.10 21.22 -9.39
C TYR A 660 -33.81 20.47 -9.01
N TRP A 661 -33.60 19.30 -9.58
CA TRP A 661 -32.39 18.50 -9.29
C TRP A 661 -31.13 19.05 -9.93
N GLN A 662 -31.23 19.74 -11.07
CA GLN A 662 -30.10 20.47 -11.68
C GLN A 662 -29.64 21.60 -10.76
N GLU A 663 -30.56 22.42 -10.25
CA GLU A 663 -30.25 23.50 -9.32
C GLU A 663 -29.62 22.93 -8.04
N TRP A 664 -30.18 21.84 -7.50
CA TRP A 664 -29.61 21.19 -6.33
C TRP A 664 -28.20 20.64 -6.60
N ALA A 665 -27.95 19.97 -7.71
CA ALA A 665 -26.64 19.44 -8.06
C ALA A 665 -25.59 20.54 -8.32
N GLN A 666 -26.03 21.72 -8.75
CA GLN A 666 -25.19 22.90 -9.01
C GLN A 666 -25.13 23.88 -7.83
N SER A 667 -25.99 23.75 -6.83
CA SER A 667 -25.96 24.59 -5.65
C SER A 667 -24.62 24.48 -4.95
N LEU A 668 -24.13 25.58 -4.41
CA LEU A 668 -22.82 25.70 -3.74
C LEU A 668 -21.61 25.82 -4.70
N GLN A 669 -21.78 26.46 -5.85
CA GLN A 669 -20.64 26.96 -6.64
C GLN A 669 -20.09 28.27 -6.08
#